data_7175987eac349df5054ac70de271fc66
#
_entry.id   7175987eac349df5054ac70de271fc66
#
_cell.length_a   1.000
_cell.length_b   1.000
_cell.length_c   1.000
_cell.angle_alpha   90.00
_cell.angle_beta   90.00
_cell.angle_gamma   90.00
#
_symmetry.space_group_name_H-M   'P 1'
#
loop_
_entity.id
_entity.type
_entity.pdbx_description
1 polymer ?
#
loop_
_entity_poly.entity_id
_entity_poly.type
_entity_poly.pdbx_seq_one_letter_code
_entity_poly.pdbx_strand_id
1 'polypeptide(L)'
;MKWRRVFSPALGWLALAITLAPALVRADPMSCALDGYRAQSGLAASQANDVLTLQWAGDRNQELRLRFTLVSGTPTIRELAVRKAGGTWGIVAANVAPDYRVMSGLRRMSNQQMQPLRGLGVELTSDIVDKYRWDPFWDAPLDLSPPSGRGGNPPPASGVANQPGLPRKGDEITRASAAYRVTSCSVKTDGARAIVTFPGVTLGVFSGSLQYTIFKGTNLIEQDVLASTSRPWVAYKYHTGLRGLATAGARVAWRDIANTWQEYRFGGARNDDEVPLKASQRLVVAETGPAGSIAIFPPPHNFFWAREIAINLGYNWYRKDSDATFGFGVRQAEHEDESENQANFALYSARPGTLQRMTAFLYPSADTAEATFERASAFTHGDRYKPLPGYQVMNHHYHMDLGRRLGEAGSLDADIPDLVALKALGINIVSQIDSVGLGGENPPVGAVYPGGKPVPPPQPAGPPPPSNRPRVDELQIRFNSIEGAKRHSDTNFLVLPAQEYYGSPLGGHTDLIFSHPVYWDTDRAAGQPLTTTDPKYGTLYHLSGADDLMEMARRENMLINMPHPRTKGSTGFPDSVRHLPYFSDARYQGVGFRWGMGLDRSEQRLCEIRCLPLLDEMSNWFVDTATPLKYLLSISEVRHQQPGDDVYASSPVSYVKMDRLPPPDDVSPLISTLMRGDYFVTSGEVLIPEYSVKGTGSARTIEADVEWTFPLNFVEVVWGDGATTDRQIVPAADLPASGSHHFSIPFDAAGKKWVRFAAWDVAGNGALVQPIRLLR
;
A
#
# COMPACT_ATOMS: atom_id res chain seq x y z
N MET A 1 -15.25 47.73 -76.66
CA MET A 1 -16.19 47.41 -77.77
C MET A 1 -17.13 46.27 -77.38
N LYS A 2 -18.46 46.57 -77.37
CA LYS A 2 -19.66 45.68 -77.36
C LYS A 2 -19.79 44.62 -76.27
N TRP A 3 -20.61 44.91 -75.32
CA TRP A 3 -21.85 44.38 -74.72
C TRP A 3 -22.33 43.03 -75.27
N ARG A 4 -22.75 42.07 -74.42
CA ARG A 4 -24.07 41.42 -74.38
C ARG A 4 -24.34 40.78 -72.99
N ARG A 5 -25.46 41.20 -72.40
CA ARG A 5 -26.16 40.53 -71.25
C ARG A 5 -26.86 39.27 -71.80
N VAL A 6 -26.91 38.20 -70.94
CA VAL A 6 -28.00 37.21 -71.04
C VAL A 6 -28.37 36.78 -69.61
N PHE A 7 -29.65 36.60 -69.42
CA PHE A 7 -30.44 36.43 -68.19
C PHE A 7 -30.14 35.17 -67.38
N SER A 8 -30.34 35.30 -66.04
CA SER A 8 -30.49 34.22 -65.01
C SER A 8 -31.82 33.47 -65.16
N PRO A 9 -31.89 32.22 -64.69
CA PRO A 9 -33.02 31.81 -63.85
C PRO A 9 -32.61 31.42 -62.45
N ALA A 10 -33.38 31.91 -61.54
CA ALA A 10 -33.31 31.57 -60.08
C ALA A 10 -33.70 30.09 -59.87
N LEU A 11 -32.79 29.27 -59.37
CA LEU A 11 -33.12 27.98 -58.74
C LEU A 11 -33.12 28.18 -57.21
N GLY A 12 -34.32 28.02 -56.63
CA GLY A 12 -34.49 28.00 -55.17
C GLY A 12 -33.86 26.75 -54.58
N TRP A 13 -32.96 26.97 -53.65
CA TRP A 13 -32.41 25.90 -52.77
C TRP A 13 -33.41 25.68 -51.64
N LEU A 14 -34.11 24.54 -51.67
CA LEU A 14 -34.82 24.00 -50.52
C LEU A 14 -33.76 23.42 -49.55
N ALA A 15 -33.44 24.14 -48.50
CA ALA A 15 -32.62 23.61 -47.41
C ALA A 15 -33.41 22.55 -46.64
N LEU A 16 -33.13 21.30 -46.89
CA LEU A 16 -33.61 20.15 -46.10
C LEU A 16 -32.85 20.16 -44.78
N ALA A 17 -33.43 20.70 -43.73
CA ALA A 17 -32.93 20.58 -42.37
C ALA A 17 -33.08 19.11 -41.93
N ILE A 18 -32.02 18.31 -42.11
CA ILE A 18 -31.93 17.01 -41.49
C ILE A 18 -31.66 17.25 -40.00
N THR A 19 -32.70 17.20 -39.18
CA THR A 19 -32.56 17.06 -37.74
C THR A 19 -31.98 15.69 -37.45
N LEU A 20 -30.67 15.62 -37.19
CA LEU A 20 -30.03 14.46 -36.61
C LEU A 20 -30.62 14.26 -35.22
N ALA A 21 -31.67 13.46 -35.10
CA ALA A 21 -32.08 12.92 -33.84
C ALA A 21 -30.89 12.13 -33.24
N PRO A 22 -30.53 12.31 -31.98
CA PRO A 22 -29.50 11.49 -31.35
C PRO A 22 -29.89 10.02 -31.52
N ALA A 23 -29.00 9.24 -32.14
CA ALA A 23 -29.21 7.80 -32.30
C ALA A 23 -29.48 7.22 -30.88
N LEU A 24 -30.69 6.71 -30.71
CA LEU A 24 -31.06 5.96 -29.51
C LEU A 24 -30.13 4.76 -29.44
N VAL A 25 -29.14 4.78 -28.56
CA VAL A 25 -28.28 3.64 -28.26
C VAL A 25 -29.19 2.52 -27.79
N ARG A 26 -29.39 1.52 -28.64
CA ARG A 26 -30.24 0.38 -28.28
C ARG A 26 -29.50 -0.48 -27.28
N ALA A 27 -30.11 -0.74 -26.12
CA ALA A 27 -29.59 -1.67 -25.13
C ALA A 27 -29.65 -3.10 -25.69
N ASP A 28 -28.59 -3.87 -25.43
CA ASP A 28 -28.60 -5.31 -25.71
C ASP A 28 -29.45 -6.05 -24.66
N PRO A 29 -30.05 -7.20 -25.03
CA PRO A 29 -30.74 -8.02 -24.05
C PRO A 29 -29.82 -8.42 -22.89
N MET A 30 -30.30 -8.26 -21.65
CA MET A 30 -29.57 -8.62 -20.45
C MET A 30 -30.47 -9.41 -19.51
N SER A 31 -29.98 -10.56 -19.04
CA SER A 31 -30.64 -11.36 -18.00
C SER A 31 -29.75 -11.41 -16.75
N CYS A 32 -30.33 -11.03 -15.61
CA CYS A 32 -29.61 -11.07 -14.33
C CYS A 32 -30.25 -12.12 -13.41
N ALA A 33 -29.44 -13.06 -12.94
CA ALA A 33 -29.86 -14.01 -11.91
C ALA A 33 -29.95 -13.29 -10.54
N LEU A 34 -31.13 -13.34 -9.92
CA LEU A 34 -31.39 -12.76 -8.61
C LEU A 34 -31.55 -13.82 -7.51
N ASP A 35 -31.24 -15.07 -7.78
CA ASP A 35 -31.45 -16.19 -6.87
C ASP A 35 -30.61 -16.06 -5.58
N GLY A 36 -29.44 -15.41 -5.66
CA GLY A 36 -28.59 -15.10 -4.53
C GLY A 36 -28.95 -13.80 -3.79
N TYR A 37 -29.91 -13.03 -4.32
CA TYR A 37 -30.32 -11.78 -3.73
C TYR A 37 -31.41 -11.96 -2.69
N ARG A 38 -31.23 -11.32 -1.52
CA ARG A 38 -32.23 -11.27 -0.44
C ARG A 38 -32.60 -9.80 -0.19
N ALA A 39 -33.86 -9.47 -0.39
CA ALA A 39 -34.37 -8.12 -0.14
C ALA A 39 -34.25 -7.74 1.34
N GLN A 40 -33.82 -6.53 1.60
CA GLN A 40 -33.72 -5.96 2.94
C GLN A 40 -34.10 -4.47 2.95
N SER A 41 -34.54 -3.98 4.09
CA SER A 41 -34.86 -2.55 4.25
C SER A 41 -33.63 -1.71 3.93
N GLY A 42 -33.80 -0.69 3.08
CA GLY A 42 -32.74 0.23 2.68
C GLY A 42 -31.74 -0.32 1.66
N LEU A 43 -32.01 -1.50 1.05
CA LEU A 43 -31.24 -2.04 -0.07
C LEU A 43 -32.14 -2.90 -0.95
N ALA A 44 -32.40 -2.47 -2.18
CA ALA A 44 -33.26 -3.13 -3.13
C ALA A 44 -32.56 -3.36 -4.47
N ALA A 45 -32.80 -4.54 -5.05
CA ALA A 45 -32.41 -4.89 -6.43
C ALA A 45 -33.62 -5.43 -7.18
N SER A 46 -33.77 -5.03 -8.44
CA SER A 46 -34.83 -5.52 -9.32
C SER A 46 -34.38 -5.46 -10.77
N GLN A 47 -34.93 -6.35 -11.59
CA GLN A 47 -34.76 -6.28 -13.04
C GLN A 47 -36.11 -6.05 -13.70
N ALA A 48 -36.17 -5.12 -14.62
CA ALA A 48 -37.31 -4.89 -15.50
C ALA A 48 -36.77 -4.71 -16.93
N ASN A 49 -37.26 -5.55 -17.83
CA ASN A 49 -36.72 -5.66 -19.20
C ASN A 49 -35.18 -5.87 -19.16
N ASP A 50 -34.43 -5.08 -19.93
CA ASP A 50 -32.96 -5.14 -20.03
C ASP A 50 -32.25 -4.19 -19.05
N VAL A 51 -32.91 -3.81 -17.94
CA VAL A 51 -32.36 -2.88 -16.95
C VAL A 51 -32.35 -3.52 -15.56
N LEU A 52 -31.16 -3.69 -15.01
CA LEU A 52 -30.98 -3.99 -13.58
C LEU A 52 -30.98 -2.67 -12.80
N THR A 53 -31.80 -2.58 -11.76
CA THR A 53 -31.88 -1.43 -10.88
C THR A 53 -31.51 -1.82 -9.45
N LEU A 54 -30.55 -1.08 -8.86
CA LEU A 54 -30.26 -1.13 -7.44
C LEU A 54 -30.65 0.23 -6.83
N GLN A 55 -31.22 0.18 -5.62
CA GLN A 55 -31.54 1.38 -4.84
C GLN A 55 -31.18 1.11 -3.38
N TRP A 56 -30.50 2.07 -2.74
CA TRP A 56 -30.08 1.89 -1.36
C TRP A 56 -30.07 3.20 -0.57
N ALA A 57 -30.13 3.05 0.75
CA ALA A 57 -29.91 4.14 1.68
C ALA A 57 -28.41 4.44 1.72
N GLY A 58 -28.04 5.67 1.42
CA GLY A 58 -26.69 6.21 1.55
C GLY A 58 -26.46 6.84 2.92
N ASP A 59 -25.36 7.55 3.03
CA ASP A 59 -25.07 8.35 4.23
C ASP A 59 -25.91 9.63 4.29
N ARG A 60 -25.97 10.26 5.48
CA ARG A 60 -26.62 11.58 5.71
C ARG A 60 -28.01 11.74 5.11
N ASN A 61 -28.84 10.70 5.20
CA ASN A 61 -30.20 10.68 4.64
C ASN A 61 -30.24 10.85 3.10
N GLN A 62 -29.19 10.45 2.39
CA GLN A 62 -29.24 10.32 0.94
C GLN A 62 -29.78 8.95 0.55
N GLU A 63 -30.39 8.88 -0.60
CA GLU A 63 -30.76 7.64 -1.29
C GLU A 63 -30.10 7.63 -2.66
N LEU A 64 -29.61 6.47 -3.06
CA LEU A 64 -28.93 6.27 -4.32
C LEU A 64 -29.67 5.27 -5.19
N ARG A 65 -29.59 5.48 -6.50
CA ARG A 65 -30.12 4.56 -7.50
C ARG A 65 -29.11 4.35 -8.60
N LEU A 66 -28.80 3.09 -8.88
CA LEU A 66 -27.86 2.66 -9.93
C LEU A 66 -28.59 1.74 -10.88
N ARG A 67 -28.60 2.09 -12.18
CA ARG A 67 -29.23 1.33 -13.23
C ARG A 67 -28.21 0.88 -14.23
N PHE A 68 -28.17 -0.43 -14.51
CA PHE A 68 -27.31 -1.01 -15.51
C PHE A 68 -28.07 -1.47 -16.75
N THR A 69 -27.42 -1.37 -17.88
CA THR A 69 -27.83 -1.95 -19.15
C THR A 69 -26.58 -2.43 -19.89
N LEU A 70 -26.75 -3.20 -20.95
CA LEU A 70 -25.64 -3.57 -21.84
C LEU A 70 -25.69 -2.71 -23.10
N VAL A 71 -24.51 -2.23 -23.53
CA VAL A 71 -24.32 -1.52 -24.80
C VAL A 71 -23.15 -2.19 -25.52
N SER A 72 -23.44 -2.90 -26.62
CA SER A 72 -22.45 -3.70 -27.34
C SER A 72 -21.65 -4.64 -26.43
N GLY A 73 -22.36 -5.34 -25.55
CA GLY A 73 -21.79 -6.26 -24.57
C GLY A 73 -21.04 -5.59 -23.40
N THR A 74 -21.00 -4.25 -23.34
CA THR A 74 -20.37 -3.51 -22.25
C THR A 74 -21.39 -3.18 -21.16
N PRO A 75 -21.16 -3.57 -19.89
CA PRO A 75 -21.96 -3.11 -18.76
C PRO A 75 -21.88 -1.57 -18.67
N THR A 76 -23.00 -0.93 -18.84
CA THR A 76 -23.10 0.53 -18.89
C THR A 76 -24.00 1.00 -17.75
N ILE A 77 -23.52 1.92 -16.96
CA ILE A 77 -24.32 2.66 -15.97
C ILE A 77 -25.23 3.59 -16.76
N ARG A 78 -26.45 3.13 -17.01
CA ARG A 78 -27.49 3.91 -17.69
C ARG A 78 -27.85 5.14 -16.89
N GLU A 79 -27.88 5.01 -15.56
CA GLU A 79 -28.20 6.07 -14.62
C GLU A 79 -27.53 5.81 -13.27
N LEU A 80 -26.84 6.80 -12.77
CA LEU A 80 -26.44 6.92 -11.38
C LEU A 80 -27.08 8.20 -10.84
N ALA A 81 -28.00 8.07 -9.90
CA ALA A 81 -28.77 9.15 -9.35
C ALA A 81 -28.71 9.18 -7.83
N VAL A 82 -28.72 10.37 -7.28
CA VAL A 82 -28.72 10.63 -5.83
C VAL A 82 -29.88 11.56 -5.49
N ARG A 83 -30.51 11.37 -4.33
CA ARG A 83 -31.46 12.32 -3.77
C ARG A 83 -31.30 12.42 -2.24
N LYS A 84 -31.70 13.54 -1.67
CA LYS A 84 -32.01 13.61 -0.24
C LYS A 84 -33.33 12.87 0.00
N ALA A 85 -33.49 12.22 1.15
CA ALA A 85 -34.71 11.47 1.47
C ALA A 85 -35.97 12.31 1.24
N GLY A 86 -36.91 11.78 0.45
CA GLY A 86 -38.12 12.45 0.06
C GLY A 86 -37.98 13.53 -1.04
N GLY A 87 -36.76 13.79 -1.53
CA GLY A 87 -36.51 14.76 -2.60
C GLY A 87 -36.60 14.15 -4.00
N THR A 88 -36.37 14.98 -5.02
CA THR A 88 -36.29 14.56 -6.42
C THR A 88 -34.94 13.90 -6.72
N TRP A 89 -34.93 12.92 -7.63
CA TRP A 89 -33.69 12.29 -8.11
C TRP A 89 -32.86 13.25 -8.97
N GLY A 90 -31.63 13.51 -8.56
CA GLY A 90 -30.61 14.16 -9.36
C GLY A 90 -29.73 13.12 -10.06
N ILE A 91 -29.64 13.18 -11.39
CA ILE A 91 -28.80 12.28 -12.17
C ILE A 91 -27.38 12.84 -12.18
N VAL A 92 -26.44 12.16 -11.51
CA VAL A 92 -25.03 12.58 -11.41
C VAL A 92 -24.18 11.95 -12.53
N ALA A 93 -24.62 10.84 -13.12
CA ALA A 93 -24.04 10.28 -14.34
C ALA A 93 -25.08 9.50 -15.14
N ALA A 94 -24.97 9.55 -16.46
CA ALA A 94 -25.85 8.81 -17.37
C ALA A 94 -25.06 8.26 -18.56
N ASN A 95 -25.35 7.00 -18.93
CA ASN A 95 -24.74 6.28 -20.05
C ASN A 95 -23.21 6.22 -19.98
N VAL A 96 -22.66 6.01 -18.78
CA VAL A 96 -21.22 5.91 -18.53
C VAL A 96 -20.80 4.46 -18.43
N ALA A 97 -19.60 4.15 -18.90
CA ALA A 97 -19.02 2.82 -18.87
C ALA A 97 -17.76 2.79 -17.96
N PRO A 98 -17.44 1.63 -17.38
CA PRO A 98 -16.17 1.44 -16.71
C PRO A 98 -15.01 1.58 -17.70
N ASP A 99 -13.95 2.25 -17.29
CA ASP A 99 -12.71 2.33 -18.04
C ASP A 99 -11.62 1.59 -17.27
N TYR A 100 -11.08 0.53 -17.84
CA TYR A 100 -9.98 -0.24 -17.29
C TYR A 100 -8.88 -0.42 -18.31
N ARG A 101 -7.66 -0.19 -17.88
CA ARG A 101 -6.45 -0.47 -18.66
C ARG A 101 -5.47 -1.24 -17.80
N VAL A 102 -4.72 -2.15 -18.41
CA VAL A 102 -3.66 -2.91 -17.74
C VAL A 102 -2.37 -2.80 -18.53
N MET A 103 -1.29 -2.68 -17.81
CA MET A 103 0.05 -2.91 -18.32
C MET A 103 0.61 -4.14 -17.61
N SER A 104 1.07 -5.13 -18.35
CA SER A 104 1.59 -6.38 -17.82
C SER A 104 2.86 -6.82 -18.50
N GLY A 105 3.74 -7.44 -17.75
CA GLY A 105 5.01 -8.00 -18.20
C GLY A 105 5.44 -9.17 -17.34
N LEU A 106 6.70 -9.55 -17.41
CA LEU A 106 7.22 -10.72 -16.75
C LEU A 106 7.92 -10.36 -15.44
N ARG A 107 7.46 -10.91 -14.33
CA ARG A 107 8.10 -10.80 -13.02
C ARG A 107 9.36 -11.67 -12.96
N ARG A 108 10.48 -11.09 -12.53
CA ARG A 108 11.73 -11.79 -12.34
C ARG A 108 12.30 -11.55 -10.94
N MET A 109 13.17 -12.46 -10.54
CA MET A 109 13.89 -12.34 -9.28
C MET A 109 15.06 -11.36 -9.43
N SER A 110 15.24 -10.45 -8.48
CA SER A 110 16.30 -9.44 -8.52
C SER A 110 17.65 -10.00 -8.05
N ASN A 111 18.75 -9.35 -8.44
CA ASN A 111 20.09 -9.70 -7.93
C ASN A 111 20.15 -9.54 -6.41
N GLN A 112 19.51 -8.53 -5.86
CA GLN A 112 19.47 -8.28 -4.42
C GLN A 112 18.77 -9.41 -3.65
N GLN A 113 17.81 -10.10 -4.29
CA GLN A 113 17.19 -11.29 -3.72
C GLN A 113 18.06 -12.55 -3.90
N MET A 114 18.76 -12.67 -5.02
CA MET A 114 19.57 -13.86 -5.33
C MET A 114 20.87 -13.92 -4.53
N GLN A 115 21.49 -12.76 -4.26
CA GLN A 115 22.77 -12.71 -3.55
C GLN A 115 22.72 -13.34 -2.16
N PRO A 116 21.78 -13.00 -1.27
CA PRO A 116 21.69 -13.62 0.04
C PRO A 116 21.49 -15.14 -0.03
N LEU A 117 20.65 -15.61 -0.94
CA LEU A 117 20.42 -17.06 -1.13
C LEU A 117 21.68 -17.79 -1.57
N ARG A 118 22.42 -17.21 -2.52
CA ARG A 118 23.72 -17.77 -2.94
C ARG A 118 24.74 -17.77 -1.82
N GLY A 119 24.81 -16.69 -1.05
CA GLY A 119 25.65 -16.61 0.14
C GLY A 119 25.30 -17.68 1.17
N LEU A 120 24.02 -18.00 1.34
CA LEU A 120 23.53 -19.08 2.20
C LEU A 120 23.71 -20.48 1.57
N GLY A 121 24.34 -20.60 0.39
CA GLY A 121 24.54 -21.86 -0.29
C GLY A 121 23.26 -22.50 -0.83
N VAL A 122 22.20 -21.71 -1.02
CA VAL A 122 20.90 -22.18 -1.53
C VAL A 122 20.99 -22.34 -3.05
N GLU A 123 20.66 -23.53 -3.55
CA GLU A 123 20.50 -23.75 -4.98
C GLU A 123 19.21 -23.07 -5.47
N LEU A 124 19.32 -22.30 -6.54
CA LEU A 124 18.20 -21.58 -7.14
C LEU A 124 17.36 -22.53 -8.02
N THR A 125 16.68 -23.47 -7.38
CA THR A 125 15.69 -24.34 -8.04
C THR A 125 14.46 -23.54 -8.46
N SER A 126 13.61 -24.12 -9.32
CA SER A 126 12.34 -23.49 -9.72
C SER A 126 11.50 -23.08 -8.52
N ASP A 127 11.39 -23.93 -7.50
CA ASP A 127 10.57 -23.68 -6.31
C ASP A 127 11.12 -22.53 -5.45
N ILE A 128 12.43 -22.46 -5.28
CA ILE A 128 13.08 -21.32 -4.59
C ILE A 128 12.89 -20.03 -5.36
N VAL A 129 13.07 -20.07 -6.67
CA VAL A 129 12.85 -18.91 -7.54
C VAL A 129 11.39 -18.49 -7.48
N ASP A 130 10.44 -19.41 -7.51
CA ASP A 130 9.01 -19.08 -7.42
C ASP A 130 8.63 -18.53 -6.04
N LYS A 131 9.18 -19.07 -4.96
CA LYS A 131 8.94 -18.56 -3.60
C LYS A 131 9.36 -17.10 -3.43
N TYR A 132 10.53 -16.71 -3.95
CA TYR A 132 11.10 -15.38 -3.72
C TYR A 132 10.93 -14.40 -4.86
N ARG A 133 10.52 -14.82 -6.04
CA ARG A 133 10.27 -13.97 -7.21
C ARG A 133 9.25 -12.87 -6.93
N TRP A 134 8.27 -13.18 -6.12
CA TRP A 134 7.17 -12.31 -5.77
C TRP A 134 7.60 -11.31 -4.68
N ASP A 135 8.52 -10.40 -5.02
CA ASP A 135 9.02 -9.38 -4.11
C ASP A 135 8.16 -8.12 -4.19
N PRO A 136 7.62 -7.63 -3.08
CA PRO A 136 6.76 -6.44 -3.08
C PRO A 136 7.52 -5.13 -3.24
N PHE A 137 8.83 -5.09 -2.99
CA PHE A 137 9.61 -3.87 -3.04
C PHE A 137 10.34 -3.66 -4.36
N TRP A 138 10.72 -4.75 -5.03
CA TRP A 138 11.48 -4.71 -6.27
C TRP A 138 10.68 -5.32 -7.39
N ASP A 139 10.07 -4.43 -8.13
CA ASP A 139 9.13 -4.78 -9.16
C ASP A 139 9.81 -5.23 -10.43
N ALA A 140 9.07 -5.97 -11.24
CA ALA A 140 9.50 -6.23 -12.60
C ALA A 140 9.48 -4.92 -13.38
N PRO A 141 10.55 -4.52 -14.04
CA PRO A 141 10.50 -3.41 -14.97
C PRO A 141 9.53 -3.76 -16.10
N LEU A 142 8.61 -2.86 -16.38
CA LEU A 142 7.67 -2.97 -17.49
C LEU A 142 8.14 -2.20 -18.72
N ASP A 143 9.10 -1.29 -18.56
CA ASP A 143 9.71 -0.56 -19.66
C ASP A 143 11.19 -0.37 -19.37
N LEU A 144 12.03 -0.73 -20.32
CA LEU A 144 13.47 -0.62 -20.24
C LEU A 144 14.00 0.44 -21.20
N SER A 145 13.23 1.48 -21.46
CA SER A 145 13.76 2.62 -22.22
C SER A 145 15.05 3.08 -21.58
N PRO A 146 16.14 3.20 -22.34
CA PRO A 146 17.38 3.66 -21.76
C PRO A 146 17.19 5.07 -21.20
N PRO A 147 17.76 5.39 -20.03
CA PRO A 147 17.70 6.74 -19.49
C PRO A 147 18.24 7.73 -20.53
N SER A 148 17.45 8.76 -20.82
CA SER A 148 17.88 9.84 -21.70
C SER A 148 19.03 10.60 -21.04
N GLY A 149 20.21 10.40 -21.54
CA GLY A 149 21.32 11.33 -21.52
C GLY A 149 21.90 11.80 -20.18
N ARG A 150 22.87 11.08 -19.70
CA ARG A 150 24.17 11.63 -19.22
C ARG A 150 25.22 10.57 -19.54
N GLY A 151 26.14 10.94 -20.45
CA GLY A 151 27.15 10.12 -21.07
C GLY A 151 27.71 8.97 -20.24
N GLY A 152 27.46 7.77 -20.66
CA GLY A 152 27.89 6.55 -20.04
C GLY A 152 26.76 5.52 -20.07
N ASN A 153 27.07 4.25 -20.01
CA ASN A 153 26.09 3.18 -19.95
C ASN A 153 24.98 3.54 -18.95
N PRO A 154 23.70 3.33 -19.30
CA PRO A 154 22.62 3.57 -18.37
C PRO A 154 22.92 2.83 -17.06
N PRO A 155 22.77 3.47 -15.89
CA PRO A 155 22.88 2.73 -14.65
C PRO A 155 21.88 1.58 -14.73
N PRO A 156 22.26 0.39 -14.35
CA PRO A 156 21.34 -0.72 -14.29
C PRO A 156 20.15 -0.26 -13.44
N ALA A 157 18.93 -0.48 -13.90
CA ALA A 157 17.77 -0.33 -13.05
C ALA A 157 18.09 -1.08 -11.76
N SER A 158 18.08 -0.37 -10.62
CA SER A 158 18.61 -0.88 -9.38
C SER A 158 17.98 -2.24 -9.05
N GLY A 159 18.81 -3.24 -8.78
CA GLY A 159 18.39 -4.59 -8.45
C GLY A 159 18.04 -5.50 -9.63
N VAL A 160 17.96 -5.00 -10.86
CA VAL A 160 17.52 -5.78 -12.03
C VAL A 160 18.58 -5.93 -13.13
N ALA A 161 19.74 -5.29 -12.97
CA ALA A 161 20.83 -5.42 -13.91
C ALA A 161 21.36 -6.85 -13.98
N ASN A 162 21.61 -7.29 -15.19
CA ASN A 162 22.24 -8.57 -15.49
C ASN A 162 21.42 -9.85 -15.17
N GLN A 163 20.10 -9.72 -15.02
CA GLN A 163 19.28 -10.92 -14.90
C GLN A 163 19.03 -11.55 -16.28
N PRO A 164 19.30 -12.85 -16.46
CA PRO A 164 18.90 -13.57 -17.66
C PRO A 164 17.39 -13.46 -17.87
N GLY A 165 16.99 -12.99 -19.03
CA GLY A 165 15.60 -13.02 -19.44
C GLY A 165 14.70 -11.90 -18.92
N LEU A 166 15.21 -10.76 -18.48
CA LEU A 166 14.40 -9.56 -18.28
C LEU A 166 13.78 -9.11 -19.59
N PRO A 167 12.55 -8.55 -19.57
CA PRO A 167 12.01 -7.86 -20.74
C PRO A 167 13.00 -6.78 -21.14
N ARG A 168 13.41 -6.83 -22.39
CA ARG A 168 14.38 -5.87 -22.93
C ARG A 168 13.83 -5.15 -24.14
N LYS A 169 12.61 -5.52 -24.53
CA LYS A 169 11.92 -4.97 -25.71
C LYS A 169 10.51 -4.60 -25.34
N GLY A 170 10.01 -3.55 -25.94
CA GLY A 170 8.65 -3.08 -25.72
C GLY A 170 7.56 -4.09 -26.12
N ASP A 171 7.87 -5.07 -26.98
CA ASP A 171 6.97 -6.15 -27.38
C ASP A 171 6.77 -7.24 -26.29
N GLU A 172 7.62 -7.27 -25.27
CA GLU A 172 7.45 -8.14 -24.10
C GLU A 172 6.44 -7.57 -23.10
N ILE A 173 6.01 -6.32 -23.28
CA ILE A 173 5.07 -5.62 -22.43
C ILE A 173 3.73 -5.50 -23.13
N THR A 174 2.68 -5.99 -22.48
CA THR A 174 1.32 -5.91 -22.97
C THR A 174 0.59 -4.74 -22.34
N ARG A 175 0.09 -3.81 -23.18
CA ARG A 175 -0.84 -2.74 -22.79
C ARG A 175 -2.20 -3.03 -23.40
N ALA A 176 -3.24 -3.04 -22.59
CA ALA A 176 -4.58 -3.36 -23.09
C ALA A 176 -5.67 -2.62 -22.31
N SER A 177 -6.70 -2.19 -23.01
CA SER A 177 -7.98 -1.78 -22.41
C SER A 177 -8.89 -2.98 -22.22
N ALA A 178 -9.82 -2.88 -21.27
CA ALA A 178 -10.82 -3.91 -21.06
C ALA A 178 -11.74 -4.08 -22.27
N ALA A 179 -11.95 -5.33 -22.66
CA ALA A 179 -12.96 -5.73 -23.63
C ALA A 179 -14.07 -6.51 -22.91
N TYR A 180 -15.31 -6.18 -23.21
CA TYR A 180 -16.49 -6.74 -22.58
C TYR A 180 -17.29 -7.54 -23.58
N ARG A 181 -17.69 -8.76 -23.20
CA ARG A 181 -18.60 -9.64 -23.95
C ARG A 181 -19.64 -10.18 -23.00
N VAL A 182 -20.26 -9.27 -22.28
CA VAL A 182 -21.25 -9.59 -21.25
C VAL A 182 -22.61 -9.82 -21.90
N THR A 183 -23.31 -10.86 -21.48
CA THR A 183 -24.69 -11.18 -21.89
C THR A 183 -25.62 -11.37 -20.71
N SER A 184 -25.07 -11.50 -19.51
CA SER A 184 -25.82 -11.76 -18.29
C SER A 184 -25.15 -11.15 -17.08
N CYS A 185 -25.88 -11.08 -15.96
CA CYS A 185 -25.33 -10.73 -14.66
C CYS A 185 -25.91 -11.58 -13.55
N SER A 186 -25.32 -11.50 -12.37
CA SER A 186 -25.88 -12.05 -11.15
C SER A 186 -25.85 -11.02 -10.03
N VAL A 187 -26.83 -11.09 -9.14
CA VAL A 187 -26.88 -10.27 -7.93
C VAL A 187 -26.99 -11.18 -6.73
N LYS A 188 -26.11 -10.97 -5.75
CA LYS A 188 -26.17 -11.66 -4.46
C LYS A 188 -26.12 -10.65 -3.32
N THR A 189 -26.72 -11.06 -2.19
CA THR A 189 -26.60 -10.34 -0.92
C THR A 189 -25.51 -10.98 -0.08
N ASP A 190 -24.67 -10.14 0.53
CA ASP A 190 -23.67 -10.54 1.52
C ASP A 190 -23.75 -9.54 2.68
N GLY A 191 -24.47 -9.92 3.75
CA GLY A 191 -24.78 -9.01 4.84
C GLY A 191 -25.53 -7.77 4.38
N ALA A 192 -25.02 -6.59 4.71
CA ALA A 192 -25.58 -5.29 4.31
C ALA A 192 -25.12 -4.86 2.89
N ARG A 193 -24.68 -5.78 2.05
CA ARG A 193 -24.13 -5.51 0.70
C ARG A 193 -24.95 -6.16 -0.38
N ALA A 194 -25.01 -5.54 -1.54
CA ALA A 194 -25.43 -6.15 -2.80
C ALA A 194 -24.25 -6.22 -3.76
N ILE A 195 -23.95 -7.39 -4.25
CA ILE A 195 -22.81 -7.64 -5.16
C ILE A 195 -23.38 -8.00 -6.52
N VAL A 196 -23.07 -7.19 -7.52
CA VAL A 196 -23.45 -7.39 -8.93
C VAL A 196 -22.25 -7.84 -9.72
N THR A 197 -22.34 -8.97 -10.42
CA THR A 197 -21.24 -9.53 -11.20
C THR A 197 -21.62 -9.68 -12.66
N PHE A 198 -20.81 -9.16 -13.54
CA PHE A 198 -20.91 -9.24 -15.00
C PHE A 198 -19.75 -10.07 -15.57
N PRO A 199 -19.95 -11.34 -15.93
CA PRO A 199 -18.91 -12.20 -16.50
C PRO A 199 -18.60 -11.79 -17.95
N GLY A 200 -17.44 -12.19 -18.47
CA GLY A 200 -17.06 -11.95 -19.87
C GLY A 200 -16.16 -10.72 -20.08
N VAL A 201 -15.32 -10.41 -19.10
CA VAL A 201 -14.27 -9.38 -19.21
C VAL A 201 -12.96 -10.01 -19.64
N THR A 202 -12.28 -9.37 -20.60
CA THR A 202 -10.89 -9.64 -20.97
C THR A 202 -10.08 -8.36 -20.79
N LEU A 203 -8.95 -8.44 -20.10
CA LEU A 203 -8.07 -7.30 -19.82
C LEU A 203 -6.62 -7.72 -20.04
N GLY A 204 -6.14 -7.58 -21.27
CA GLY A 204 -4.82 -8.04 -21.70
C GLY A 204 -4.65 -9.54 -21.50
N VAL A 205 -3.77 -9.94 -20.56
CA VAL A 205 -3.49 -11.34 -20.24
C VAL A 205 -4.48 -11.95 -19.24
N PHE A 206 -5.41 -11.14 -18.72
CA PHE A 206 -6.39 -11.53 -17.71
C PHE A 206 -7.77 -11.77 -18.31
N SER A 207 -8.52 -12.69 -17.71
CA SER A 207 -9.93 -12.95 -18.04
C SER A 207 -10.75 -13.13 -16.77
N GLY A 208 -11.99 -12.61 -16.76
CA GLY A 208 -12.81 -12.66 -15.58
C GLY A 208 -14.13 -11.91 -15.68
N SER A 209 -14.45 -11.10 -14.70
CA SER A 209 -15.71 -10.38 -14.55
C SER A 209 -15.49 -8.96 -14.06
N LEU A 210 -16.46 -8.09 -14.37
CA LEU A 210 -16.63 -6.79 -13.71
C LEU A 210 -17.59 -6.99 -12.53
N GLN A 211 -17.28 -6.41 -11.39
CA GLN A 211 -18.10 -6.47 -10.20
C GLN A 211 -18.37 -5.08 -9.63
N TYR A 212 -19.58 -4.88 -9.13
CA TYR A 212 -19.93 -3.71 -8.31
C TYR A 212 -20.46 -4.19 -6.98
N THR A 213 -19.90 -3.65 -5.90
CA THR A 213 -20.40 -3.88 -4.53
C THR A 213 -21.02 -2.60 -4.01
N ILE A 214 -22.28 -2.69 -3.59
CA ILE A 214 -23.07 -1.62 -3.02
C ILE A 214 -23.21 -1.87 -1.53
N PHE A 215 -22.95 -0.86 -0.72
CA PHE A 215 -23.00 -0.94 0.75
C PHE A 215 -24.15 -0.10 1.28
N LYS A 216 -25.06 -0.73 2.01
CA LYS A 216 -26.14 -0.02 2.67
C LYS A 216 -25.59 0.93 3.76
N GLY A 217 -26.07 2.17 3.80
CA GLY A 217 -25.67 3.15 4.80
C GLY A 217 -24.53 4.06 4.38
N THR A 218 -24.02 3.90 3.16
CA THR A 218 -23.01 4.80 2.58
C THR A 218 -23.24 5.02 1.09
N ASN A 219 -22.70 6.11 0.56
CA ASN A 219 -22.69 6.37 -0.88
C ASN A 219 -21.57 5.57 -1.62
N LEU A 220 -20.70 4.91 -0.87
CA LEU A 220 -19.57 4.16 -1.44
C LEU A 220 -20.03 3.04 -2.36
N ILE A 221 -19.44 2.95 -3.53
CA ILE A 221 -19.55 1.85 -4.48
C ILE A 221 -18.15 1.33 -4.75
N GLU A 222 -17.94 0.03 -4.59
CA GLU A 222 -16.71 -0.62 -5.03
C GLU A 222 -16.89 -1.13 -6.46
N GLN A 223 -15.98 -0.76 -7.36
CA GLN A 223 -15.91 -1.21 -8.74
C GLN A 223 -14.65 -2.02 -8.93
N ASP A 224 -14.79 -3.29 -9.33
CA ASP A 224 -13.68 -4.22 -9.50
C ASP A 224 -13.66 -4.86 -10.87
N VAL A 225 -12.48 -5.08 -11.42
CA VAL A 225 -12.25 -6.20 -12.33
C VAL A 225 -11.66 -7.35 -11.51
N LEU A 226 -12.40 -8.45 -11.43
CA LEU A 226 -11.97 -9.71 -10.85
C LEU A 226 -11.52 -10.64 -11.97
N ALA A 227 -10.22 -10.86 -12.10
CA ALA A 227 -9.70 -11.61 -13.24
C ALA A 227 -8.48 -12.44 -12.87
N SER A 228 -8.28 -13.54 -13.56
CA SER A 228 -7.12 -14.41 -13.41
C SER A 228 -6.37 -14.56 -14.72
N THR A 229 -5.15 -15.06 -14.65
CA THR A 229 -4.33 -15.41 -15.81
C THR A 229 -3.73 -16.80 -15.63
N SER A 230 -3.60 -17.55 -16.71
CA SER A 230 -2.85 -18.82 -16.71
C SER A 230 -1.36 -18.63 -17.01
N ARG A 231 -0.95 -17.42 -17.39
CA ARG A 231 0.45 -17.13 -17.68
C ARG A 231 1.27 -17.16 -16.41
N PRO A 232 2.46 -17.78 -16.41
CA PRO A 232 3.35 -17.75 -15.28
C PRO A 232 3.98 -16.36 -15.12
N TRP A 233 4.22 -15.97 -13.86
CA TRP A 233 5.08 -14.85 -13.50
C TRP A 233 4.68 -13.48 -14.05
N VAL A 234 3.38 -13.20 -14.04
CA VAL A 234 2.86 -11.92 -14.49
C VAL A 234 3.07 -10.86 -13.41
N ALA A 235 3.77 -9.79 -13.79
CA ALA A 235 3.77 -8.53 -13.08
C ALA A 235 2.84 -7.55 -13.80
N TYR A 236 2.06 -6.73 -13.07
CA TYR A 236 1.13 -5.81 -13.69
C TYR A 236 0.85 -4.57 -12.86
N LYS A 237 0.34 -3.54 -13.52
CA LYS A 237 -0.32 -2.39 -12.94
C LYS A 237 -1.59 -2.10 -13.72
N TYR A 238 -2.54 -1.37 -13.12
CA TYR A 238 -3.80 -1.06 -13.78
C TYR A 238 -4.24 0.39 -13.56
N HIS A 239 -5.05 0.88 -14.50
CA HIS A 239 -5.76 2.13 -14.42
C HIS A 239 -7.24 1.84 -14.42
N THR A 240 -8.02 2.66 -13.73
CA THR A 240 -9.46 2.48 -13.66
C THR A 240 -10.19 3.81 -13.51
N GLY A 241 -11.43 3.84 -13.98
CA GLY A 241 -12.27 5.02 -13.91
C GLY A 241 -13.62 4.83 -14.58
N LEU A 242 -14.21 5.93 -14.98
CA LEU A 242 -15.42 6.01 -15.78
C LEU A 242 -15.16 6.78 -17.05
N ARG A 243 -15.85 6.39 -18.13
CA ARG A 243 -15.84 7.08 -19.43
C ARG A 243 -17.24 7.32 -19.95
N GLY A 244 -17.37 8.31 -20.83
CA GLY A 244 -18.64 8.66 -21.44
C GLY A 244 -19.44 9.72 -20.67
N LEU A 245 -18.85 10.38 -19.67
CA LEU A 245 -19.48 11.51 -18.99
C LEU A 245 -19.65 12.70 -19.95
N ALA A 246 -20.75 13.42 -19.84
CA ALA A 246 -21.01 14.59 -20.68
C ALA A 246 -20.07 15.76 -20.34
N THR A 247 -19.46 16.38 -21.36
CA THR A 247 -18.56 17.54 -21.21
C THR A 247 -19.32 18.85 -20.95
N ALA A 248 -20.58 18.94 -21.33
CA ALA A 248 -21.37 20.16 -21.24
C ALA A 248 -21.59 20.59 -19.78
N GLY A 249 -20.98 21.72 -19.38
CA GLY A 249 -21.03 22.24 -18.02
C GLY A 249 -20.23 21.45 -16.98
N ALA A 250 -19.46 20.45 -17.42
CA ALA A 250 -18.72 19.59 -16.53
C ALA A 250 -17.35 20.17 -16.16
N ARG A 251 -16.86 19.74 -14.99
CA ARG A 251 -15.48 19.95 -14.53
C ARG A 251 -14.94 18.70 -13.86
N VAL A 252 -13.62 18.55 -13.92
CA VAL A 252 -12.86 17.64 -13.07
C VAL A 252 -12.08 18.47 -12.08
N ALA A 253 -12.11 18.11 -10.81
CA ALA A 253 -11.55 18.88 -9.72
C ALA A 253 -10.69 18.01 -8.78
N TRP A 254 -9.62 18.59 -8.22
CA TRP A 254 -8.69 17.93 -7.32
C TRP A 254 -7.96 18.95 -6.45
N ARG A 255 -7.26 18.47 -5.42
CA ARG A 255 -6.26 19.29 -4.71
C ARG A 255 -4.87 18.99 -5.27
N ASP A 256 -4.14 20.03 -5.63
CA ASP A 256 -2.76 19.89 -6.13
C ASP A 256 -1.75 19.58 -5.01
N ILE A 257 -0.49 19.43 -5.36
CA ILE A 257 0.60 19.13 -4.42
C ILE A 257 0.84 20.22 -3.37
N ALA A 258 0.34 21.44 -3.59
CA ALA A 258 0.32 22.53 -2.60
C ALA A 258 -0.99 22.54 -1.78
N ASN A 259 -1.81 21.49 -1.90
CA ASN A 259 -3.14 21.37 -1.30
C ASN A 259 -4.10 22.48 -1.72
N THR A 260 -3.88 23.09 -2.89
CA THR A 260 -4.73 24.12 -3.48
C THR A 260 -5.77 23.48 -4.38
N TRP A 261 -7.00 23.98 -4.34
CA TRP A 261 -8.07 23.48 -5.17
C TRP A 261 -7.83 23.85 -6.64
N GLN A 262 -7.89 22.84 -7.52
CA GLN A 262 -7.73 22.97 -8.96
C GLN A 262 -8.94 22.39 -9.68
N GLU A 263 -9.25 22.92 -10.87
CA GLU A 263 -10.29 22.39 -11.72
C GLU A 263 -9.92 22.47 -13.19
N TYR A 264 -10.44 21.54 -14.00
CA TYR A 264 -10.38 21.59 -15.42
C TYR A 264 -11.80 21.54 -16.03
N ARG A 265 -12.13 22.52 -16.87
CA ARG A 265 -13.38 22.57 -17.64
C ARG A 265 -13.13 22.22 -19.10
N PHE A 266 -13.98 21.36 -19.65
CA PHE A 266 -13.74 20.77 -20.96
C PHE A 266 -14.00 21.78 -22.09
N GLY A 267 -12.94 22.36 -22.65
CA GLY A 267 -12.95 23.28 -23.78
C GLY A 267 -11.83 23.02 -24.80
N GLY A 268 -10.88 22.16 -24.47
CA GLY A 268 -9.72 21.83 -25.29
C GLY A 268 -9.97 20.79 -26.38
N ALA A 269 -8.91 20.43 -27.09
CA ALA A 269 -8.94 19.36 -28.09
C ALA A 269 -9.15 17.98 -27.45
N ARG A 270 -9.58 17.01 -28.27
CA ARG A 270 -9.60 15.60 -27.89
C ARG A 270 -8.18 15.12 -27.57
N ASN A 271 -8.07 14.24 -26.60
CA ASN A 271 -6.85 13.50 -26.30
C ASN A 271 -7.14 12.01 -26.19
N ASP A 272 -6.26 11.18 -26.73
CA ASP A 272 -6.42 9.70 -26.71
C ASP A 272 -5.81 9.09 -25.46
N ASP A 273 -4.87 9.77 -24.82
CA ASP A 273 -4.20 9.35 -23.62
C ASP A 273 -4.74 10.07 -22.39
N GLU A 274 -4.51 9.47 -21.22
CA GLU A 274 -4.83 10.05 -19.93
C GLU A 274 -3.92 11.25 -19.66
N VAL A 275 -4.53 12.36 -19.26
CA VAL A 275 -3.80 13.55 -18.77
C VAL A 275 -3.58 13.37 -17.27
N PRO A 276 -2.33 13.16 -16.83
CA PRO A 276 -2.04 12.99 -15.41
C PRO A 276 -2.20 14.32 -14.66
N LEU A 277 -2.73 14.24 -13.45
CA LEU A 277 -2.95 15.38 -12.57
C LEU A 277 -1.95 15.34 -11.42
N LYS A 278 -1.26 16.45 -11.19
CA LYS A 278 -0.43 16.65 -10.00
C LYS A 278 -1.33 16.90 -8.80
N ALA A 279 -1.57 15.88 -8.00
CA ALA A 279 -2.51 15.91 -6.91
C ALA A 279 -1.83 15.61 -5.55
N SER A 280 -2.31 16.24 -4.49
CA SER A 280 -1.86 15.96 -3.12
C SER A 280 -2.42 14.66 -2.55
N GLN A 281 -3.48 14.13 -3.15
CA GLN A 281 -4.18 12.93 -2.73
C GLN A 281 -4.59 12.09 -3.94
N ARG A 282 -4.86 10.81 -3.71
CA ARG A 282 -5.31 9.83 -4.72
C ARG A 282 -6.80 9.98 -5.07
N LEU A 283 -7.36 11.17 -4.98
CA LEU A 283 -8.78 11.45 -5.08
C LEU A 283 -9.04 12.50 -6.16
N VAL A 284 -9.96 12.20 -7.07
CA VAL A 284 -10.41 13.11 -8.13
C VAL A 284 -11.93 13.13 -8.19
N VAL A 285 -12.52 14.29 -8.47
CA VAL A 285 -13.97 14.47 -8.51
C VAL A 285 -14.39 14.99 -9.87
N ALA A 286 -15.41 14.38 -10.47
CA ALA A 286 -16.12 14.93 -11.62
C ALA A 286 -17.47 15.48 -11.21
N GLU A 287 -17.77 16.71 -11.61
CA GLU A 287 -19.08 17.36 -11.48
C GLU A 287 -19.63 17.59 -12.87
N THR A 288 -20.76 16.94 -13.18
CA THR A 288 -21.35 16.95 -14.54
C THR A 288 -22.56 17.90 -14.65
N GLY A 289 -22.81 18.70 -13.63
CA GLY A 289 -23.89 19.68 -13.58
C GLY A 289 -24.44 19.86 -12.17
N PRO A 290 -25.58 20.55 -12.00
CA PRO A 290 -26.11 20.94 -10.70
C PRO A 290 -26.70 19.77 -9.88
N ALA A 291 -26.78 18.57 -10.47
CA ALA A 291 -27.36 17.39 -9.79
C ALA A 291 -26.43 16.77 -8.76
N GLY A 292 -25.14 17.08 -8.82
CA GLY A 292 -24.12 16.56 -7.91
C GLY A 292 -22.82 16.17 -8.60
N SER A 293 -22.03 15.37 -7.92
CA SER A 293 -20.69 14.99 -8.35
C SER A 293 -20.35 13.54 -7.97
N ILE A 294 -19.27 13.01 -8.54
CA ILE A 294 -18.75 11.67 -8.27
C ILE A 294 -17.26 11.79 -7.98
N ALA A 295 -16.84 11.33 -6.81
CA ALA A 295 -15.43 11.11 -6.52
C ALA A 295 -14.99 9.70 -6.95
N ILE A 296 -13.74 9.58 -7.41
CA ILE A 296 -13.07 8.30 -7.67
C ILE A 296 -11.75 8.28 -6.91
N PHE A 297 -11.47 7.17 -6.23
CA PHE A 297 -10.22 6.94 -5.52
C PHE A 297 -9.91 5.46 -5.43
N PRO A 298 -8.62 5.07 -5.32
CA PRO A 298 -8.21 3.67 -5.16
C PRO A 298 -8.21 3.24 -3.69
N PRO A 299 -8.01 1.96 -3.38
CA PRO A 299 -7.64 1.52 -2.04
C PRO A 299 -6.41 2.29 -1.54
N PRO A 300 -6.46 2.98 -0.39
CA PRO A 300 -5.48 4.00 -0.02
C PRO A 300 -4.05 3.51 0.03
N HIS A 301 -3.80 2.35 0.64
CA HIS A 301 -2.45 1.83 0.88
C HIS A 301 -2.04 0.74 -0.14
N ASN A 302 -2.90 0.37 -1.06
CA ASN A 302 -2.69 -0.72 -2.01
C ASN A 302 -2.57 -0.26 -3.47
N PHE A 303 -2.50 1.03 -3.72
CA PHE A 303 -2.52 1.61 -5.06
C PHE A 303 -1.49 2.72 -5.23
N PHE A 304 -0.35 2.62 -4.61
CA PHE A 304 0.72 3.60 -4.76
C PHE A 304 1.89 2.98 -5.52
N TRP A 305 2.83 3.81 -5.90
CA TRP A 305 4.05 3.35 -6.54
C TRP A 305 4.86 2.48 -5.58
N ALA A 306 5.27 1.29 -6.00
CA ALA A 306 6.00 0.33 -5.17
C ALA A 306 7.43 0.74 -4.86
N ARG A 307 7.90 1.87 -5.34
CA ARG A 307 9.25 2.36 -5.09
C ARG A 307 9.31 3.06 -3.74
N GLU A 308 10.52 3.22 -3.23
CA GLU A 308 10.80 3.90 -1.97
C GLU A 308 10.49 5.40 -2.02
N ILE A 309 10.23 5.94 -3.20
CA ILE A 309 9.82 7.32 -3.42
C ILE A 309 8.33 7.31 -3.71
N ALA A 310 7.54 7.96 -2.85
CA ALA A 310 6.14 8.22 -3.09
C ALA A 310 5.97 9.65 -3.59
N ILE A 311 5.45 9.80 -4.79
CA ILE A 311 5.12 11.10 -5.39
C ILE A 311 3.66 11.08 -5.84
N ASN A 312 3.02 12.23 -5.80
CA ASN A 312 1.58 12.35 -6.15
C ASN A 312 1.35 12.58 -7.64
N LEU A 313 2.41 12.56 -8.44
CA LEU A 313 2.31 12.82 -9.86
C LEU A 313 1.62 11.66 -10.57
N GLY A 314 0.55 11.96 -11.27
CA GLY A 314 -0.10 11.05 -12.17
C GLY A 314 -0.99 9.96 -11.56
N TYR A 315 -1.32 10.01 -10.27
CA TYR A 315 -2.30 9.09 -9.68
C TYR A 315 -3.71 9.34 -10.17
N ASN A 316 -4.07 10.58 -10.48
CA ASN A 316 -5.36 10.99 -10.97
C ASN A 316 -5.25 11.40 -12.44
N TRP A 317 -6.30 11.15 -13.22
CA TRP A 317 -6.31 11.48 -14.62
C TRP A 317 -7.69 11.92 -15.12
N TYR A 318 -7.70 12.67 -16.24
CA TYR A 318 -8.86 12.82 -17.09
C TYR A 318 -8.46 12.60 -18.55
N ARG A 319 -9.47 12.35 -19.41
CA ARG A 319 -9.31 12.23 -20.86
C ARG A 319 -10.57 12.74 -21.56
N LYS A 320 -10.40 13.66 -22.50
CA LYS A 320 -11.49 14.12 -23.36
C LYS A 320 -11.65 13.14 -24.54
N ASP A 321 -12.65 12.25 -24.46
CA ASP A 321 -12.87 11.18 -25.45
C ASP A 321 -13.44 11.73 -26.76
N SER A 322 -14.28 12.78 -26.67
CA SER A 322 -14.89 13.48 -27.80
C SER A 322 -15.28 14.91 -27.39
N ASP A 323 -15.88 15.68 -28.31
CA ASP A 323 -16.44 16.99 -27.96
C ASP A 323 -17.59 16.89 -26.95
N ALA A 324 -18.28 15.77 -26.91
CA ALA A 324 -19.44 15.53 -26.07
C ALA A 324 -19.14 14.74 -24.80
N THR A 325 -18.00 14.01 -24.72
CA THR A 325 -17.74 13.05 -23.65
C THR A 325 -16.30 13.08 -23.14
N PHE A 326 -16.14 12.75 -21.85
CA PHE A 326 -14.85 12.57 -21.21
C PHE A 326 -14.84 11.35 -20.29
N GLY A 327 -13.65 10.92 -19.90
CA GLY A 327 -13.39 9.96 -18.85
C GLY A 327 -12.51 10.57 -17.76
N PHE A 328 -12.56 10.00 -16.57
CA PHE A 328 -11.68 10.35 -15.45
C PHE A 328 -11.52 9.17 -14.51
N GLY A 329 -10.46 9.19 -13.71
CA GLY A 329 -10.21 8.10 -12.80
C GLY A 329 -8.85 8.17 -12.13
N VAL A 330 -8.39 7.00 -11.71
CA VAL A 330 -7.11 6.80 -11.03
C VAL A 330 -6.23 5.82 -11.81
N ARG A 331 -4.93 5.98 -11.68
CA ARG A 331 -3.93 5.13 -12.33
C ARG A 331 -2.73 4.93 -11.40
N GLN A 332 -2.02 3.85 -11.60
CA GLN A 332 -0.68 3.73 -11.05
C GLN A 332 0.25 4.52 -11.97
N ALA A 333 0.89 5.56 -11.42
CA ALA A 333 1.68 6.49 -12.20
C ALA A 333 2.71 5.76 -13.07
N GLU A 334 2.78 6.12 -14.32
CA GLU A 334 3.96 5.91 -15.15
C GLU A 334 4.98 6.97 -14.79
N HIS A 335 6.23 6.70 -15.11
CA HIS A 335 7.29 7.66 -14.82
C HIS A 335 7.08 8.93 -15.63
N GLU A 336 6.84 10.04 -14.96
CA GLU A 336 6.61 11.36 -15.55
C GLU A 336 7.69 12.37 -15.18
N ASP A 337 8.60 11.98 -14.27
CA ASP A 337 9.78 12.76 -13.94
C ASP A 337 11.00 12.19 -14.68
N GLU A 338 11.62 13.02 -15.53
CA GLU A 338 12.80 12.64 -16.31
C GLU A 338 14.09 12.53 -15.46
N SER A 339 14.05 12.93 -14.20
CA SER A 339 15.26 13.14 -13.41
C SER A 339 15.86 11.87 -12.82
N GLU A 340 15.06 10.84 -12.52
CA GLU A 340 15.55 9.61 -11.89
C GLU A 340 14.83 8.35 -12.35
N ASN A 341 15.56 7.34 -12.83
CA ASN A 341 15.10 5.98 -13.12
C ASN A 341 13.84 5.86 -13.98
N GLN A 342 14.02 5.93 -15.28
CA GLN A 342 12.98 5.88 -16.31
C GLN A 342 12.34 4.49 -16.53
N ALA A 343 12.48 3.55 -15.61
CA ALA A 343 11.87 2.23 -15.74
C ALA A 343 10.48 2.23 -15.12
N ASN A 344 9.47 1.89 -15.89
CA ASN A 344 8.15 1.56 -15.39
C ASN A 344 8.19 0.24 -14.64
N PHE A 345 7.67 0.22 -13.43
CA PHE A 345 7.62 -0.96 -12.59
C PHE A 345 6.17 -1.36 -12.31
N ALA A 346 5.91 -2.65 -12.26
CA ALA A 346 4.63 -3.18 -11.81
C ALA A 346 4.60 -3.26 -10.29
N LEU A 347 3.51 -2.82 -9.69
CA LEU A 347 3.28 -3.00 -8.27
C LEU A 347 2.84 -4.42 -7.94
N TYR A 348 1.96 -4.99 -8.76
CA TYR A 348 1.31 -6.25 -8.45
C TYR A 348 1.90 -7.42 -9.21
N SER A 349 1.70 -8.62 -8.65
CA SER A 349 2.08 -9.88 -9.25
C SER A 349 0.90 -10.85 -9.20
N ALA A 350 0.60 -11.46 -10.33
CA ALA A 350 -0.44 -12.47 -10.43
C ALA A 350 0.18 -13.85 -10.57
N ARG A 351 -0.03 -14.71 -9.59
CA ARG A 351 0.26 -16.14 -9.72
C ARG A 351 -0.74 -16.79 -10.64
N PRO A 352 -0.34 -17.81 -11.42
CA PRO A 352 -1.26 -18.52 -12.30
C PRO A 352 -2.50 -19.02 -11.56
N GLY A 353 -3.68 -18.71 -12.10
CA GLY A 353 -4.96 -19.13 -11.56
C GLY A 353 -5.48 -18.35 -10.37
N THR A 354 -4.72 -17.42 -9.78
CA THR A 354 -5.21 -16.58 -8.68
C THR A 354 -6.13 -15.47 -9.19
N LEU A 355 -7.22 -15.22 -8.47
CA LEU A 355 -8.20 -14.21 -8.83
C LEU A 355 -7.75 -12.84 -8.33
N GLN A 356 -7.21 -12.03 -9.22
CA GLN A 356 -6.76 -10.68 -8.93
C GLN A 356 -7.94 -9.70 -8.85
N ARG A 357 -7.88 -8.74 -7.94
CA ARG A 357 -8.87 -7.69 -7.74
C ARG A 357 -8.28 -6.34 -8.13
N MET A 358 -8.87 -5.68 -9.11
CA MET A 358 -8.44 -4.37 -9.62
C MET A 358 -9.50 -3.34 -9.26
N THR A 359 -9.36 -2.73 -8.10
CA THR A 359 -10.37 -1.95 -7.40
C THR A 359 -10.28 -0.46 -7.68
N ALA A 360 -11.42 0.19 -7.85
CA ALA A 360 -11.63 1.62 -7.57
C ALA A 360 -12.90 1.81 -6.74
N PHE A 361 -12.89 2.84 -5.90
CA PHE A 361 -14.08 3.29 -5.19
C PHE A 361 -14.70 4.48 -5.90
N LEU A 362 -16.03 4.46 -6.03
CA LEU A 362 -16.84 5.57 -6.52
C LEU A 362 -17.64 6.11 -5.34
N TYR A 363 -17.72 7.42 -5.21
CA TYR A 363 -18.52 8.06 -4.19
C TYR A 363 -19.40 9.16 -4.84
N PRO A 364 -20.60 8.80 -5.34
CA PRO A 364 -21.55 9.75 -5.87
C PRO A 364 -22.23 10.55 -4.73
N SER A 365 -22.47 11.83 -4.95
CA SER A 365 -23.13 12.71 -3.98
C SER A 365 -24.00 13.75 -4.69
N ALA A 366 -25.07 14.20 -4.01
CA ALA A 366 -25.88 15.32 -4.46
C ALA A 366 -25.24 16.70 -4.18
N ASP A 367 -23.97 16.71 -3.75
CA ASP A 367 -23.26 17.93 -3.37
C ASP A 367 -22.26 18.36 -4.47
N THR A 368 -21.66 19.54 -4.27
CA THR A 368 -20.58 20.07 -5.14
C THR A 368 -19.35 19.20 -5.09
N ALA A 369 -18.45 19.37 -6.07
CA ALA A 369 -17.19 18.65 -6.12
C ALA A 369 -16.36 18.82 -4.84
N GLU A 370 -16.32 20.02 -4.27
CA GLU A 370 -15.58 20.33 -3.04
C GLU A 370 -16.13 19.55 -1.85
N ALA A 371 -17.45 19.58 -1.65
CA ALA A 371 -18.09 18.86 -0.54
C ALA A 371 -17.99 17.34 -0.71
N THR A 372 -18.05 16.84 -1.94
CA THR A 372 -17.88 15.41 -2.24
C THR A 372 -16.44 14.97 -2.01
N PHE A 373 -15.46 15.80 -2.35
CA PHE A 373 -14.04 15.56 -2.05
C PHE A 373 -13.83 15.41 -0.54
N GLU A 374 -14.32 16.34 0.27
CA GLU A 374 -14.18 16.29 1.74
C GLU A 374 -14.86 15.05 2.33
N ARG A 375 -15.99 14.59 1.75
CA ARG A 375 -16.67 13.37 2.19
C ARG A 375 -15.88 12.10 1.82
N ALA A 376 -15.37 12.05 0.61
CA ALA A 376 -14.56 10.91 0.17
C ALA A 376 -13.24 10.84 0.94
N SER A 377 -12.60 11.98 1.25
CA SER A 377 -11.38 12.01 2.05
C SER A 377 -11.60 11.60 3.52
N ALA A 378 -12.85 11.64 4.02
CA ALA A 378 -13.18 11.19 5.37
C ALA A 378 -12.92 9.67 5.58
N PHE A 379 -12.88 8.86 4.52
CA PHE A 379 -12.52 7.45 4.62
C PHE A 379 -11.08 7.24 5.09
N THR A 380 -10.20 8.21 4.87
CA THR A 380 -8.81 8.23 5.33
C THR A 380 -8.57 9.28 6.42
N HIS A 381 -9.64 9.76 7.08
CA HIS A 381 -9.58 10.87 8.04
C HIS A 381 -8.94 12.14 7.45
N GLY A 382 -9.08 12.38 6.14
CA GLY A 382 -8.40 13.47 5.43
C GLY A 382 -6.89 13.21 5.29
N ASP A 383 -6.47 11.96 5.11
CA ASP A 383 -5.09 11.48 5.11
C ASP A 383 -4.37 11.82 6.43
N ARG A 384 -4.98 11.43 7.54
CA ARG A 384 -4.43 11.62 8.89
C ARG A 384 -4.67 10.40 9.76
N TYR A 385 -3.75 10.14 10.66
CA TYR A 385 -3.92 9.14 11.70
C TYR A 385 -4.74 9.72 12.85
N LYS A 386 -5.86 9.06 13.16
CA LYS A 386 -6.76 9.49 14.24
C LYS A 386 -6.07 9.32 15.59
N PRO A 387 -5.97 10.35 16.43
CA PRO A 387 -5.44 10.19 17.78
C PRO A 387 -6.35 9.28 18.61
N LEU A 388 -5.76 8.37 19.37
CA LEU A 388 -6.45 7.51 20.34
C LEU A 388 -5.93 7.81 21.75
N PRO A 389 -6.84 7.96 22.74
CA PRO A 389 -6.44 8.11 24.16
C PRO A 389 -5.57 6.91 24.61
N GLY A 390 -4.48 7.19 25.29
CA GLY A 390 -3.55 6.16 25.77
C GLY A 390 -2.61 5.60 24.69
N TYR A 391 -2.59 6.16 23.49
CA TYR A 391 -1.72 5.72 22.40
C TYR A 391 -0.93 6.88 21.80
N GLN A 392 0.27 6.55 21.32
CA GLN A 392 1.10 7.40 20.45
C GLN A 392 1.26 6.74 19.09
N VAL A 393 1.15 7.54 18.03
CA VAL A 393 1.25 7.06 16.64
C VAL A 393 2.71 7.05 16.23
N MET A 394 3.26 5.86 15.95
CA MET A 394 4.65 5.66 15.56
C MET A 394 4.77 5.24 14.11
N ASN A 395 5.58 6.00 13.36
CA ASN A 395 6.11 5.60 12.06
C ASN A 395 7.55 5.10 12.24
N HIS A 396 7.87 3.95 11.67
CA HIS A 396 9.20 3.33 11.77
C HIS A 396 9.81 3.11 10.39
N HIS A 397 11.13 3.06 10.33
CA HIS A 397 11.94 2.77 9.17
C HIS A 397 11.68 3.77 8.01
N TYR A 398 11.86 5.05 8.33
CA TYR A 398 11.77 6.14 7.36
C TYR A 398 13.17 6.62 6.98
N HIS A 399 13.57 6.43 5.72
CA HIS A 399 14.90 6.80 5.22
C HIS A 399 15.04 8.31 5.06
N MET A 400 15.43 8.98 6.13
CA MET A 400 15.57 10.43 6.15
C MET A 400 16.99 10.90 5.87
N ASP A 401 17.99 10.07 6.17
CA ASP A 401 19.42 10.44 6.16
C ASP A 401 19.68 11.74 6.97
N LEU A 402 19.03 11.86 8.12
CA LEU A 402 18.95 13.07 8.92
C LEU A 402 20.32 13.64 9.23
N GLY A 403 21.24 12.82 9.72
CA GLY A 403 22.58 13.26 10.10
C GLY A 403 23.38 13.81 8.93
N ARG A 404 23.23 13.24 7.74
CA ARG A 404 23.88 13.72 6.52
C ARG A 404 23.29 15.05 6.07
N ARG A 405 21.95 15.13 5.97
CA ARG A 405 21.23 16.35 5.51
C ARG A 405 21.51 17.54 6.41
N LEU A 406 21.51 17.36 7.73
CA LEU A 406 21.85 18.41 8.68
C LEU A 406 23.31 18.84 8.57
N GLY A 407 24.23 17.89 8.35
CA GLY A 407 25.63 18.16 8.07
C GLY A 407 25.84 18.98 6.79
N GLU A 408 25.15 18.62 5.70
CA GLU A 408 25.18 19.34 4.43
C GLU A 408 24.57 20.74 4.54
N ALA A 409 23.52 20.91 5.33
CA ALA A 409 22.91 22.20 5.63
C ALA A 409 23.78 23.09 6.55
N GLY A 410 24.77 22.51 7.23
CA GLY A 410 25.63 23.22 8.18
C GLY A 410 24.91 23.69 9.45
N SER A 411 23.72 23.17 9.74
CA SER A 411 22.91 23.52 10.90
C SER A 411 22.10 22.31 11.37
N LEU A 412 22.14 22.04 12.67
CA LEU A 412 21.31 20.99 13.31
C LEU A 412 19.83 21.41 13.49
N ASP A 413 19.52 22.67 13.27
CA ASP A 413 18.17 23.24 13.32
C ASP A 413 17.58 23.48 11.90
N ALA A 414 18.24 22.96 10.85
CA ALA A 414 17.77 23.13 9.48
C ALA A 414 16.41 22.45 9.27
N ASP A 415 15.51 23.10 8.55
CA ASP A 415 14.19 22.54 8.24
C ASP A 415 14.31 21.22 7.45
N ILE A 416 13.58 20.22 7.92
CA ILE A 416 13.48 18.91 7.28
C ILE A 416 12.04 18.73 6.81
N PRO A 417 11.75 18.85 5.49
CA PRO A 417 10.39 18.76 4.95
C PRO A 417 9.65 17.46 5.31
N ASP A 418 10.39 16.37 5.41
CA ASP A 418 9.86 15.05 5.82
C ASP A 418 9.20 15.09 7.21
N LEU A 419 9.85 15.74 8.19
CA LEU A 419 9.32 15.86 9.55
C LEU A 419 8.03 16.69 9.58
N VAL A 420 7.97 17.73 8.74
CA VAL A 420 6.75 18.55 8.58
C VAL A 420 5.61 17.71 8.01
N ALA A 421 5.89 16.93 6.95
CA ALA A 421 4.91 16.06 6.31
C ALA A 421 4.38 14.99 7.29
N LEU A 422 5.27 14.29 8.00
CA LEU A 422 4.91 13.25 8.95
C LEU A 422 4.11 13.79 10.15
N LYS A 423 4.51 14.94 10.68
CA LYS A 423 3.77 15.63 11.77
C LYS A 423 2.36 16.04 11.33
N ALA A 424 2.19 16.47 10.07
CA ALA A 424 0.89 16.83 9.51
C ALA A 424 -0.07 15.64 9.39
N LEU A 425 0.45 14.41 9.27
CA LEU A 425 -0.35 13.17 9.28
C LEU A 425 -0.85 12.77 10.69
N GLY A 426 -0.43 13.46 11.74
CA GLY A 426 -0.77 13.08 13.12
C GLY A 426 0.16 12.02 13.72
N ILE A 427 1.35 11.83 13.15
CA ILE A 427 2.39 10.95 13.71
C ILE A 427 3.05 11.66 14.89
N ASN A 428 3.22 10.93 15.99
CA ASN A 428 3.84 11.42 17.23
C ASN A 428 5.29 10.96 17.37
N ILE A 429 5.63 9.79 16.83
CA ILE A 429 6.96 9.19 16.91
C ILE A 429 7.44 8.87 15.51
N VAL A 430 8.55 9.41 15.11
CA VAL A 430 9.23 9.09 13.85
C VAL A 430 10.56 8.41 14.16
N SER A 431 10.65 7.12 13.87
CA SER A 431 11.91 6.38 13.87
C SER A 431 12.57 6.52 12.50
N GLN A 432 13.34 7.58 12.37
CA GLN A 432 14.09 7.86 11.15
C GLN A 432 15.30 6.94 11.04
N ILE A 433 15.67 6.59 9.82
CA ILE A 433 16.76 5.68 9.51
C ILE A 433 17.90 6.44 8.82
N ASP A 434 19.09 6.32 9.39
CA ASP A 434 20.35 6.57 8.69
C ASP A 434 20.94 5.22 8.27
N SER A 435 21.23 5.07 6.98
CA SER A 435 21.81 3.82 6.46
C SER A 435 23.27 3.71 6.84
N VAL A 436 23.67 2.58 7.42
CA VAL A 436 25.05 2.27 7.80
C VAL A 436 25.52 0.94 7.22
N GLY A 437 26.82 0.76 7.10
CA GLY A 437 27.42 -0.41 6.48
C GLY A 437 27.57 -0.27 4.95
N LEU A 438 28.41 -1.09 4.40
CA LEU A 438 28.63 -1.20 2.94
C LEU A 438 28.00 -2.52 2.52
N GLY A 439 26.99 -2.46 1.65
CA GLY A 439 26.32 -3.63 1.14
C GLY A 439 27.28 -4.73 0.67
N GLY A 440 27.26 -5.82 1.34
CA GLY A 440 27.95 -7.06 1.07
C GLY A 440 27.29 -8.08 1.99
N GLU A 441 26.21 -8.68 1.50
CA GLU A 441 25.37 -9.57 2.29
C GLU A 441 26.04 -10.92 2.48
N ASN A 442 27.03 -10.96 3.35
CA ASN A 442 27.61 -12.21 3.80
C ASN A 442 26.70 -12.77 4.90
N PRO A 443 26.26 -14.03 4.78
CA PRO A 443 25.50 -14.66 5.84
C PRO A 443 26.35 -14.76 7.11
N PRO A 444 25.75 -14.58 8.29
CA PRO A 444 26.47 -14.70 9.56
C PRO A 444 26.99 -16.12 9.78
N VAL A 445 28.06 -16.22 10.55
CA VAL A 445 28.63 -17.53 10.92
C VAL A 445 27.56 -18.40 11.58
N GLY A 446 27.42 -19.63 11.11
CA GLY A 446 26.43 -20.58 11.63
C GLY A 446 25.04 -20.45 11.02
N ALA A 447 24.80 -19.53 10.08
CA ALA A 447 23.55 -19.48 9.35
C ALA A 447 23.33 -20.76 8.52
N VAL A 448 22.13 -21.34 8.57
CA VAL A 448 21.76 -22.56 7.82
C VAL A 448 20.37 -22.37 7.24
N TYR A 449 20.29 -22.29 5.92
CA TYR A 449 19.03 -22.33 5.22
C TYR A 449 18.62 -23.79 4.94
N PRO A 450 17.36 -24.20 5.14
CA PRO A 450 16.90 -25.56 4.81
C PRO A 450 17.23 -25.93 3.36
N GLY A 451 18.02 -26.99 3.17
CA GLY A 451 18.53 -27.40 1.85
C GLY A 451 19.74 -26.60 1.34
N GLY A 452 20.25 -25.63 2.12
CA GLY A 452 21.50 -24.92 1.85
C GLY A 452 22.73 -25.70 2.27
N LYS A 453 23.87 -25.28 1.76
CA LYS A 453 25.17 -25.83 2.20
C LYS A 453 25.61 -25.09 3.48
N PRO A 454 26.40 -25.76 4.34
CA PRO A 454 27.04 -25.05 5.46
C PRO A 454 27.79 -23.83 4.92
N VAL A 455 27.56 -22.68 5.50
CA VAL A 455 28.26 -21.46 5.12
C VAL A 455 29.70 -21.57 5.62
N PRO A 456 30.70 -21.43 4.75
CA PRO A 456 32.09 -21.38 5.20
C PRO A 456 32.27 -20.12 6.09
N PRO A 457 33.17 -20.17 7.09
CA PRO A 457 33.48 -18.99 7.87
C PRO A 457 33.90 -17.85 6.93
N PRO A 458 33.51 -16.60 7.22
CA PRO A 458 33.87 -15.47 6.39
C PRO A 458 35.37 -15.42 6.22
N GLN A 459 35.81 -15.32 4.98
CA GLN A 459 37.23 -15.04 4.73
C GLN A 459 37.50 -13.63 5.29
N PRO A 460 38.69 -13.43 5.91
CA PRO A 460 39.08 -12.09 6.36
C PRO A 460 38.91 -11.15 5.14
N ALA A 461 38.12 -10.10 5.33
CA ALA A 461 37.97 -9.08 4.31
C ALA A 461 39.37 -8.55 3.97
N GLY A 462 39.75 -8.66 2.71
CA GLY A 462 40.96 -7.97 2.24
C GLY A 462 40.77 -6.46 2.46
N PRO A 463 41.84 -5.68 2.54
CA PRO A 463 41.72 -4.25 2.70
C PRO A 463 40.79 -3.72 1.60
N PRO A 464 39.82 -2.87 1.93
CA PRO A 464 38.89 -2.32 0.96
C PRO A 464 39.68 -1.63 -0.17
N PRO A 465 39.23 -1.75 -1.43
CA PRO A 465 39.89 -1.06 -2.52
C PRO A 465 39.97 0.43 -2.22
N PRO A 466 41.08 1.10 -2.54
CA PRO A 466 41.25 2.52 -2.28
C PRO A 466 40.12 3.29 -2.96
N SER A 467 39.21 3.85 -2.17
CA SER A 467 38.14 4.70 -2.69
C SER A 467 38.70 6.10 -2.87
N ASN A 468 38.57 6.69 -4.07
CA ASN A 468 38.85 8.09 -4.32
C ASN A 468 37.77 9.04 -3.72
N ARG A 469 36.82 8.49 -2.96
CA ARG A 469 35.83 9.29 -2.23
C ARG A 469 36.39 9.65 -0.86
N PRO A 470 36.23 10.91 -0.38
CA PRO A 470 36.55 11.26 1.00
C PRO A 470 35.87 10.25 1.94
N ARG A 471 36.61 9.72 2.91
CA ARG A 471 36.04 8.87 3.95
C ARG A 471 34.98 9.70 4.67
N VAL A 472 33.72 9.26 4.59
CA VAL A 472 32.64 9.94 5.29
C VAL A 472 32.87 9.70 6.78
N ASP A 473 32.86 10.77 7.59
CA ASP A 473 32.93 10.64 9.05
C ASP A 473 31.58 10.14 9.58
N GLU A 474 31.46 8.82 9.69
CA GLU A 474 30.23 8.17 10.17
C GLU A 474 29.87 8.56 11.60
N LEU A 475 30.86 8.82 12.46
CA LEU A 475 30.62 9.26 13.83
C LEU A 475 30.06 10.70 13.84
N GLN A 476 30.53 11.57 12.95
CA GLN A 476 29.98 12.91 12.81
C GLN A 476 28.55 12.89 12.26
N ILE A 477 28.24 12.04 11.28
CA ILE A 477 26.86 11.86 10.79
C ILE A 477 25.95 11.36 11.92
N ARG A 478 26.42 10.39 12.70
CA ARG A 478 25.68 9.86 13.83
C ARG A 478 25.45 10.90 14.90
N PHE A 479 26.45 11.73 15.21
CA PHE A 479 26.31 12.87 16.09
C PHE A 479 25.25 13.87 15.58
N ASN A 480 25.32 14.23 14.30
CA ASN A 480 24.34 15.13 13.70
C ASN A 480 22.93 14.56 13.76
N SER A 481 22.78 13.25 13.52
CA SER A 481 21.48 12.57 13.60
C SER A 481 20.90 12.59 15.03
N ILE A 482 21.71 12.26 16.02
CA ILE A 482 21.30 12.25 17.44
C ILE A 482 20.93 13.66 17.91
N GLU A 483 21.81 14.62 17.72
CA GLU A 483 21.58 16.00 18.18
C GLU A 483 20.47 16.68 17.37
N GLY A 484 20.39 16.41 16.06
CA GLY A 484 19.32 16.89 15.22
C GLY A 484 17.96 16.31 15.64
N ALA A 485 17.87 15.01 15.91
CA ALA A 485 16.66 14.37 16.38
C ALA A 485 16.14 15.00 17.69
N LYS A 486 17.03 15.31 18.63
CA LYS A 486 16.65 16.01 19.87
C LYS A 486 16.08 17.40 19.60
N ARG A 487 16.69 18.18 18.69
CA ARG A 487 16.27 19.54 18.36
C ARG A 487 14.95 19.60 17.61
N HIS A 488 14.66 18.56 16.83
CA HIS A 488 13.39 18.40 16.12
C HIS A 488 12.30 17.71 16.93
N SER A 489 12.59 17.30 18.17
CA SER A 489 11.64 16.71 19.11
C SER A 489 11.00 17.77 20.01
N ASP A 490 9.72 17.56 20.34
CA ASP A 490 9.00 18.36 21.34
C ASP A 490 8.11 17.47 22.22
N THR A 491 7.28 18.06 23.06
CA THR A 491 6.38 17.32 23.97
C THR A 491 5.33 16.47 23.27
N ASN A 492 5.06 16.70 21.98
CA ASN A 492 4.04 16.02 21.18
C ASN A 492 4.61 15.31 19.96
N PHE A 493 5.90 15.43 19.72
CA PHE A 493 6.57 14.86 18.56
C PHE A 493 8.01 14.42 18.90
N LEU A 494 8.28 13.16 18.76
CA LEU A 494 9.57 12.53 19.07
C LEU A 494 10.22 12.02 17.79
N VAL A 495 11.45 12.45 17.52
CA VAL A 495 12.31 11.92 16.47
C VAL A 495 13.33 10.97 17.08
N LEU A 496 13.34 9.73 16.62
CA LEU A 496 14.29 8.69 17.07
C LEU A 496 15.41 8.55 16.03
N PRO A 497 16.68 8.67 16.43
CA PRO A 497 17.81 8.42 15.54
C PRO A 497 18.09 6.92 15.47
N ALA A 498 17.36 6.19 14.63
CA ALA A 498 17.58 4.78 14.37
C ALA A 498 18.52 4.57 13.17
N GLN A 499 19.00 3.37 12.98
CA GLN A 499 19.94 3.02 11.91
C GLN A 499 19.56 1.70 11.27
N GLU A 500 19.61 1.62 9.93
CA GLU A 500 19.54 0.36 9.21
C GLU A 500 20.95 -0.11 8.86
N TYR A 501 21.33 -1.25 9.39
CA TYR A 501 22.62 -1.86 9.14
C TYR A 501 22.53 -2.84 7.97
N TYR A 502 23.01 -2.41 6.80
CA TYR A 502 23.15 -3.26 5.62
C TYR A 502 24.28 -4.27 5.80
N GLY A 503 24.04 -5.51 5.39
CA GLY A 503 25.02 -6.58 5.61
C GLY A 503 25.34 -6.82 7.07
N SER A 504 24.32 -6.70 7.93
CA SER A 504 24.43 -6.89 9.37
C SER A 504 25.06 -8.24 9.73
N PRO A 505 25.92 -8.30 10.73
CA PRO A 505 26.47 -9.56 11.23
C PRO A 505 25.40 -10.49 11.83
N LEU A 506 24.15 -10.03 11.98
CA LEU A 506 23.00 -10.83 12.39
C LEU A 506 22.24 -11.43 11.17
N GLY A 507 22.64 -11.08 9.97
CA GLY A 507 22.01 -11.55 8.71
C GLY A 507 20.89 -10.68 8.22
N GLY A 508 20.87 -10.43 6.90
CA GLY A 508 19.95 -9.53 6.26
C GLY A 508 20.20 -8.07 6.66
N HIS A 509 19.18 -7.24 6.51
CA HIS A 509 19.17 -5.87 7.05
C HIS A 509 18.69 -5.88 8.50
N THR A 510 19.18 -4.97 9.30
CA THR A 510 18.85 -4.92 10.73
C THR A 510 18.66 -3.47 11.18
N ASP A 511 17.51 -3.17 11.74
CA ASP A 511 17.25 -1.89 12.39
C ASP A 511 17.77 -1.89 13.83
N LEU A 512 18.50 -0.85 14.16
CA LEU A 512 19.00 -0.56 15.48
C LEU A 512 18.27 0.64 16.05
N ILE A 513 17.42 0.41 17.06
CA ILE A 513 16.66 1.45 17.75
C ILE A 513 17.27 1.67 19.13
N PHE A 514 17.78 2.85 19.37
CA PHE A 514 18.53 3.19 20.58
C PHE A 514 17.61 3.76 21.66
N SER A 515 17.85 3.40 22.92
CA SER A 515 17.14 3.96 24.07
C SER A 515 17.63 5.34 24.48
N HIS A 516 18.87 5.67 24.10
CA HIS A 516 19.57 6.92 24.37
C HIS A 516 20.72 7.08 23.37
N PRO A 517 21.46 8.19 23.32
CA PRO A 517 22.61 8.37 22.44
C PRO A 517 23.68 7.29 22.59
N VAL A 518 23.98 6.56 21.51
CA VAL A 518 25.01 5.51 21.47
C VAL A 518 25.91 5.75 20.25
N TYR A 519 27.23 5.72 20.47
CA TYR A 519 28.23 5.89 19.42
C TYR A 519 28.97 4.59 19.17
N TRP A 520 29.12 4.20 17.92
CA TRP A 520 29.74 2.93 17.53
C TRP A 520 30.30 2.97 16.11
N ASP A 521 31.26 2.10 15.83
CA ASP A 521 31.83 1.83 14.53
C ASP A 521 31.96 0.33 14.24
N THR A 522 32.34 -0.03 13.01
CA THR A 522 32.45 -1.42 12.55
C THR A 522 33.92 -1.86 12.36
N ASP A 523 34.88 -1.13 12.87
CA ASP A 523 36.29 -1.28 12.57
C ASP A 523 37.10 -1.88 13.75
N ARG A 524 36.51 -2.71 14.59
CA ARG A 524 37.19 -3.33 15.73
C ARG A 524 38.39 -4.18 15.29
N ALA A 525 39.60 -3.76 15.61
CA ALA A 525 40.79 -4.50 15.33
C ALA A 525 41.00 -5.69 16.30
N ALA A 526 41.77 -6.68 15.86
CA ALA A 526 42.13 -7.82 16.71
C ALA A 526 42.83 -7.35 17.99
N GLY A 527 42.32 -7.73 19.17
CA GLY A 527 42.84 -7.32 20.47
C GLY A 527 42.38 -5.95 20.98
N GLN A 528 41.64 -5.20 20.16
CA GLN A 528 41.00 -3.95 20.60
C GLN A 528 39.85 -4.26 21.57
N PRO A 529 39.68 -3.50 22.69
CA PRO A 529 38.52 -3.65 23.55
C PRO A 529 37.23 -3.29 22.81
N LEU A 530 36.10 -3.84 23.28
CA LEU A 530 34.79 -3.55 22.74
C LEU A 530 34.46 -2.04 22.80
N THR A 531 34.90 -1.37 23.87
CA THR A 531 34.67 0.06 24.10
C THR A 531 35.94 0.81 24.33
N THR A 532 36.01 2.05 23.89
CA THR A 532 37.01 3.08 24.25
C THR A 532 36.29 4.33 24.72
N THR A 533 37.03 5.27 25.27
CA THR A 533 36.52 6.61 25.61
C THR A 533 37.01 7.60 24.59
N ASP A 534 36.08 8.25 23.90
CA ASP A 534 36.35 9.34 22.95
C ASP A 534 36.06 10.70 23.64
N PRO A 535 36.91 11.73 23.48
CA PRO A 535 36.71 13.04 24.10
C PRO A 535 35.42 13.73 23.71
N LYS A 536 34.92 13.49 22.46
CA LYS A 536 33.73 14.12 21.87
C LYS A 536 32.48 13.27 22.05
N TYR A 537 32.61 11.95 21.84
CA TYR A 537 31.49 11.04 21.77
C TYR A 537 31.28 10.22 23.07
N GLY A 538 32.17 10.33 24.04
CA GLY A 538 32.07 9.54 25.27
C GLY A 538 32.43 8.07 25.04
N THR A 539 31.55 7.16 25.46
CA THR A 539 31.73 5.72 25.19
C THR A 539 31.53 5.42 23.71
N LEU A 540 32.57 4.89 23.06
CA LEU A 540 32.57 4.48 21.67
C LEU A 540 32.71 2.95 21.59
N TYR A 541 31.73 2.30 20.97
CA TYR A 541 31.74 0.87 20.70
C TYR A 541 32.44 0.57 19.38
N HIS A 542 33.27 -0.46 19.37
CA HIS A 542 33.94 -1.00 18.18
C HIS A 542 33.40 -2.40 17.90
N LEU A 543 32.70 -2.60 16.80
CA LEU A 543 32.04 -3.85 16.48
C LEU A 543 32.81 -4.63 15.42
N SER A 544 32.93 -5.95 15.62
CA SER A 544 33.54 -6.87 14.66
C SER A 544 32.63 -8.03 14.24
N GLY A 545 31.47 -8.19 14.86
CA GLY A 545 30.57 -9.30 14.58
C GLY A 545 29.28 -9.31 15.43
N ALA A 546 28.55 -10.42 15.33
CA ALA A 546 27.26 -10.60 15.98
C ALA A 546 27.32 -10.48 17.50
N ASP A 547 28.34 -11.07 18.13
CA ASP A 547 28.49 -11.04 19.60
C ASP A 547 28.70 -9.63 20.12
N ASP A 548 29.53 -8.83 19.44
CA ASP A 548 29.79 -7.43 19.80
C ASP A 548 28.52 -6.58 19.70
N LEU A 549 27.77 -6.74 18.57
CA LEU A 549 26.52 -6.03 18.36
C LEU A 549 25.48 -6.38 19.41
N MET A 550 25.33 -7.67 19.73
CA MET A 550 24.39 -8.11 20.77
C MET A 550 24.80 -7.67 22.17
N GLU A 551 26.09 -7.63 22.47
CA GLU A 551 26.61 -7.14 23.76
C GLU A 551 26.35 -5.63 23.89
N MET A 552 26.58 -4.83 22.84
CA MET A 552 26.21 -3.43 22.80
C MET A 552 24.69 -3.27 23.02
N ALA A 553 23.87 -4.04 22.31
CA ALA A 553 22.42 -3.97 22.42
C ALA A 553 21.91 -4.24 23.84
N ARG A 554 22.53 -5.19 24.57
CA ARG A 554 22.18 -5.48 25.96
C ARG A 554 22.61 -4.36 26.91
N ARG A 555 23.84 -3.85 26.77
CA ARG A 555 24.38 -2.78 27.62
C ARG A 555 23.61 -1.49 27.49
N GLU A 556 23.26 -1.14 26.27
CA GLU A 556 22.64 0.14 25.91
C GLU A 556 21.10 0.07 25.81
N ASN A 557 20.49 -1.02 26.27
CA ASN A 557 19.04 -1.20 26.26
C ASN A 557 18.41 -0.95 24.86
N MET A 558 19.11 -1.38 23.82
CA MET A 558 18.66 -1.21 22.44
C MET A 558 17.57 -2.23 22.06
N LEU A 559 16.86 -1.93 21.00
CA LEU A 559 15.95 -2.85 20.33
C LEU A 559 16.42 -3.08 18.90
N ILE A 560 16.42 -4.34 18.50
CA ILE A 560 16.80 -4.79 17.15
C ILE A 560 15.56 -5.33 16.46
N ASN A 561 15.37 -4.92 15.19
CA ASN A 561 14.28 -5.39 14.34
C ASN A 561 14.84 -5.73 12.96
N MET A 562 14.32 -6.74 12.27
CA MET A 562 14.65 -7.02 10.87
C MET A 562 13.61 -6.34 9.98
N PRO A 563 13.92 -5.24 9.29
CA PRO A 563 13.00 -4.68 8.31
C PRO A 563 12.81 -5.66 7.14
N HIS A 564 11.69 -5.56 6.44
CA HIS A 564 11.38 -6.30 5.22
C HIS A 564 11.95 -7.73 5.14
N PRO A 565 11.56 -8.65 6.07
CA PRO A 565 12.08 -10.02 6.09
C PRO A 565 11.71 -10.80 4.82
N ARG A 566 12.51 -11.79 4.46
CA ARG A 566 12.33 -12.66 3.27
C ARG A 566 12.32 -11.90 1.94
N THR A 567 12.81 -10.66 1.91
CA THR A 567 12.86 -9.84 0.69
C THR A 567 14.11 -8.97 0.67
N LYS A 568 14.43 -8.34 -0.46
CA LYS A 568 15.66 -7.55 -0.64
C LYS A 568 16.90 -8.29 -0.11
N GLY A 569 17.78 -7.59 0.58
CA GLY A 569 18.94 -8.13 1.27
C GLY A 569 18.63 -9.10 2.41
N SER A 570 17.38 -9.13 2.88
CA SER A 570 16.92 -10.08 3.89
C SER A 570 16.30 -11.35 3.29
N THR A 571 16.44 -11.60 1.99
CA THR A 571 15.94 -12.83 1.35
C THR A 571 16.61 -14.06 1.95
N GLY A 572 15.82 -14.99 2.48
CA GLY A 572 16.31 -16.17 3.22
C GLY A 572 16.42 -15.97 4.74
N PHE A 573 16.17 -14.74 5.22
CA PHE A 573 16.16 -14.40 6.64
C PHE A 573 14.72 -14.06 7.09
N PRO A 574 14.37 -14.36 8.36
CA PRO A 574 15.17 -14.93 9.44
C PRO A 574 15.29 -16.46 9.43
N ASP A 575 14.76 -17.15 8.43
CA ASP A 575 14.71 -18.63 8.39
C ASP A 575 16.08 -19.27 8.64
N SER A 576 17.14 -18.69 8.08
CA SER A 576 18.50 -19.23 8.15
C SER A 576 19.22 -18.99 9.48
N VAL A 577 18.68 -18.08 10.32
CA VAL A 577 19.31 -17.67 11.59
C VAL A 577 18.44 -17.94 12.82
N ARG A 578 17.20 -18.42 12.65
CA ARG A 578 16.24 -18.63 13.73
C ARG A 578 16.74 -19.51 14.90
N HIS A 579 17.74 -20.36 14.63
CA HIS A 579 18.36 -21.26 15.60
C HIS A 579 19.56 -20.65 16.32
N LEU A 580 20.03 -19.48 15.88
CA LEU A 580 21.19 -18.82 16.47
C LEU A 580 20.83 -18.09 17.76
N PRO A 581 21.69 -18.07 18.78
CA PRO A 581 21.39 -17.52 20.10
C PRO A 581 20.89 -16.07 20.07
N TYR A 582 21.45 -15.24 19.21
CA TYR A 582 21.08 -13.85 19.14
C TYR A 582 19.64 -13.64 18.62
N PHE A 583 19.14 -14.50 17.72
CA PHE A 583 17.76 -14.39 17.26
C PHE A 583 16.75 -14.74 18.39
N SER A 584 17.19 -15.56 19.35
CA SER A 584 16.42 -15.88 20.55
C SER A 584 16.54 -14.82 21.64
N ASP A 585 17.45 -13.85 21.52
CA ASP A 585 17.60 -12.78 22.50
C ASP A 585 16.37 -11.86 22.52
N ALA A 586 15.99 -11.36 23.71
CA ALA A 586 14.86 -10.46 23.87
C ALA A 586 15.06 -9.11 23.15
N ARG A 587 16.33 -8.69 22.98
CA ARG A 587 16.67 -7.46 22.25
C ARG A 587 16.36 -7.56 20.74
N TYR A 588 16.39 -8.75 20.19
CA TYR A 588 15.93 -9.00 18.83
C TYR A 588 14.40 -9.13 18.85
N GLN A 589 13.69 -7.99 18.74
CA GLN A 589 12.26 -7.88 19.01
C GLN A 589 11.40 -8.60 17.97
N GLY A 590 11.80 -8.56 16.70
CA GLY A 590 11.00 -9.18 15.63
C GLY A 590 11.34 -8.66 14.26
N VAL A 591 10.30 -8.46 13.47
CA VAL A 591 10.41 -8.08 12.06
C VAL A 591 9.54 -6.87 11.73
N GLY A 592 9.90 -6.15 10.66
CA GLY A 592 9.11 -5.05 10.12
C GLY A 592 8.58 -5.34 8.73
N PHE A 593 7.39 -4.85 8.41
CA PHE A 593 6.89 -4.92 7.05
C PHE A 593 5.95 -3.77 6.71
N ARG A 594 5.98 -3.36 5.44
CA ARG A 594 5.17 -2.26 4.93
C ARG A 594 3.77 -2.74 4.57
N TRP A 595 2.77 -2.06 5.10
CA TRP A 595 1.38 -2.24 4.70
C TRP A 595 1.18 -1.85 3.23
N GLY A 596 0.25 -2.50 2.56
CA GLY A 596 -0.12 -2.13 1.20
C GLY A 596 0.80 -2.65 0.09
N MET A 597 1.99 -3.11 0.41
CA MET A 597 2.85 -3.79 -0.56
C MET A 597 2.43 -5.24 -0.73
N GLY A 598 1.19 -5.44 -1.14
CA GLY A 598 0.68 -6.74 -1.52
C GLY A 598 1.29 -7.18 -2.85
N LEU A 599 1.80 -8.40 -2.89
CA LEU A 599 2.28 -9.02 -4.12
C LEU A 599 1.15 -9.38 -5.05
N ASP A 600 0.07 -9.81 -4.45
CA ASP A 600 -1.02 -10.52 -5.10
C ASP A 600 -2.34 -9.92 -4.64
N ARG A 601 -3.10 -9.36 -5.57
CA ARG A 601 -4.40 -8.74 -5.28
C ARG A 601 -5.52 -9.75 -5.04
N SER A 602 -5.22 -11.04 -4.98
CA SER A 602 -6.12 -12.05 -4.44
C SER A 602 -6.14 -12.05 -2.91
N GLU A 603 -5.09 -11.55 -2.27
CA GLU A 603 -5.02 -11.41 -0.82
C GLU A 603 -5.80 -10.18 -0.34
N GLN A 604 -6.61 -10.39 0.67
CA GLN A 604 -7.39 -9.33 1.34
C GLN A 604 -6.79 -8.92 2.69
N ARG A 605 -5.55 -9.30 2.93
CA ARG A 605 -4.81 -9.09 4.17
C ARG A 605 -3.38 -8.68 3.88
N LEU A 606 -2.70 -8.24 4.93
CA LEU A 606 -1.28 -7.94 4.85
C LEU A 606 -0.48 -9.15 4.38
N CYS A 607 0.26 -8.98 3.39
CA CYS A 607 1.04 -9.83 2.52
C CYS A 607 1.25 -11.30 2.94
N GLU A 608 1.72 -12.10 2.01
CA GLU A 608 1.97 -13.53 2.13
C GLU A 608 3.14 -13.90 3.06
N ILE A 609 3.95 -14.86 2.64
CA ILE A 609 5.04 -15.48 3.40
C ILE A 609 5.96 -14.51 4.18
N ARG A 610 5.91 -13.21 3.87
CA ARG A 610 6.82 -12.19 4.42
C ARG A 610 6.30 -11.46 5.65
N CYS A 611 5.00 -11.46 5.88
CA CYS A 611 4.41 -10.69 6.96
C CYS A 611 3.64 -11.57 7.95
N LEU A 612 2.30 -11.66 7.81
CA LEU A 612 1.48 -12.38 8.77
C LEU A 612 1.85 -13.85 8.91
N PRO A 613 2.05 -14.62 7.83
CA PRO A 613 2.50 -16.00 7.98
C PRO A 613 3.86 -16.11 8.67
N LEU A 614 4.79 -15.19 8.43
CA LEU A 614 6.06 -15.19 9.15
C LEU A 614 5.90 -14.86 10.65
N LEU A 615 5.04 -13.89 10.99
CA LEU A 615 4.71 -13.58 12.39
C LEU A 615 4.15 -14.83 13.10
N ASP A 616 3.25 -15.56 12.44
CA ASP A 616 2.64 -16.78 12.94
C ASP A 616 3.67 -17.91 13.08
N GLU A 617 4.55 -18.09 12.11
CA GLU A 617 5.67 -19.04 12.16
C GLU A 617 6.63 -18.71 13.31
N MET A 618 7.03 -17.45 13.49
CA MET A 618 7.89 -17.03 14.61
C MET A 618 7.20 -17.26 15.94
N SER A 619 5.89 -17.05 16.05
CA SER A 619 5.14 -17.37 17.25
C SER A 619 5.20 -18.86 17.57
N ASN A 620 5.07 -19.73 16.57
CA ASN A 620 5.25 -21.18 16.74
C ASN A 620 6.69 -21.55 17.11
N TRP A 621 7.71 -20.89 16.56
CA TRP A 621 9.12 -21.20 16.88
C TRP A 621 9.47 -20.94 18.35
N PHE A 622 8.86 -19.94 18.99
CA PHE A 622 9.25 -19.46 20.31
C PHE A 622 8.24 -19.72 21.41
N VAL A 623 7.00 -20.15 21.12
CA VAL A 623 5.96 -20.29 22.15
C VAL A 623 6.30 -21.28 23.24
N ASP A 624 7.04 -22.33 22.93
CA ASP A 624 7.48 -23.36 23.90
C ASP A 624 8.84 -23.08 24.55
N THR A 625 9.42 -21.92 24.29
CA THR A 625 10.72 -21.52 24.81
C THR A 625 10.58 -20.44 25.90
N ALA A 626 11.67 -20.14 26.60
CA ALA A 626 11.73 -18.98 27.52
C ALA A 626 11.85 -17.64 26.77
N THR A 627 12.18 -17.66 25.47
CA THR A 627 12.30 -16.47 24.62
C THR A 627 10.95 -15.76 24.52
N PRO A 628 10.87 -14.43 24.64
CA PRO A 628 9.66 -13.68 24.30
C PRO A 628 9.18 -13.99 22.88
N LEU A 629 7.87 -13.89 22.62
CA LEU A 629 7.38 -13.92 21.26
C LEU A 629 7.97 -12.77 20.46
N LYS A 630 8.13 -12.99 19.15
CA LYS A 630 8.58 -11.95 18.23
C LYS A 630 7.37 -11.21 17.69
N TYR A 631 7.56 -9.94 17.38
CA TYR A 631 6.47 -9.04 17.03
C TYR A 631 6.67 -8.42 15.64
N LEU A 632 5.61 -7.85 15.09
CA LEU A 632 5.62 -7.15 13.79
C LEU A 632 5.53 -5.65 14.04
N LEU A 633 6.52 -4.87 13.56
CA LEU A 633 6.43 -3.42 13.45
C LEU A 633 5.99 -3.02 12.05
N SER A 634 5.15 -1.99 11.97
CA SER A 634 4.88 -1.34 10.68
C SER A 634 6.08 -0.50 10.26
N ILE A 635 6.53 -0.64 9.01
CA ILE A 635 7.61 0.15 8.42
C ILE A 635 7.11 0.95 7.23
N SER A 636 7.69 2.11 6.98
CA SER A 636 7.36 2.91 5.80
C SER A 636 8.23 2.61 4.59
N GLU A 637 9.51 2.37 4.76
CA GLU A 637 10.45 2.08 3.66
C GLU A 637 10.38 3.14 2.53
N VAL A 638 10.28 4.40 2.89
CA VAL A 638 10.22 5.53 1.95
C VAL A 638 11.36 6.50 2.22
N ARG A 639 11.70 7.31 1.22
CA ARG A 639 12.84 8.24 1.26
C ARG A 639 12.42 9.65 0.86
N HIS A 640 13.04 10.64 1.52
CA HIS A 640 13.10 12.03 1.07
C HIS A 640 11.79 12.60 0.54
N GLN A 641 10.77 12.64 1.38
CA GLN A 641 9.49 13.20 1.01
C GLN A 641 9.49 14.73 1.08
N GLN A 642 8.69 15.33 0.23
CA GLN A 642 8.43 16.76 0.23
C GLN A 642 7.03 17.04 0.75
N PRO A 643 6.73 18.22 1.30
CA PRO A 643 5.37 18.62 1.57
C PRO A 643 4.50 18.49 0.31
N GLY A 644 3.37 17.83 0.42
CA GLY A 644 2.48 17.56 -0.71
C GLY A 644 2.67 16.21 -1.37
N ASP A 645 3.71 15.45 -1.04
CA ASP A 645 3.83 14.05 -1.45
C ASP A 645 2.80 13.18 -0.72
N ASP A 646 2.42 12.06 -1.35
CA ASP A 646 1.46 11.13 -0.78
C ASP A 646 2.11 10.22 0.29
N VAL A 647 2.46 10.85 1.41
CA VAL A 647 3.15 10.17 2.51
C VAL A 647 2.19 9.25 3.28
N TYR A 648 0.90 9.58 3.35
CA TYR A 648 -0.11 8.76 4.05
C TYR A 648 -0.18 7.34 3.48
N ALA A 649 -0.31 7.22 2.15
CA ALA A 649 -0.42 5.92 1.49
C ALA A 649 0.79 5.00 1.72
N SER A 650 1.96 5.59 1.96
CA SER A 650 3.23 4.86 2.09
C SER A 650 3.76 4.74 3.50
N SER A 651 3.10 5.33 4.49
CA SER A 651 3.58 5.41 5.87
C SER A 651 2.60 4.78 6.87
N PRO A 652 2.35 3.46 6.81
CA PRO A 652 1.55 2.79 7.82
C PRO A 652 2.21 2.92 9.19
N VAL A 653 1.43 2.74 10.25
CA VAL A 653 1.84 3.09 11.61
C VAL A 653 1.61 1.97 12.62
N SER A 654 2.29 2.08 13.74
CA SER A 654 2.01 1.34 14.97
C SER A 654 1.42 2.31 16.02
N TYR A 655 0.29 1.96 16.60
CA TYR A 655 -0.26 2.65 17.77
C TYR A 655 0.33 2.05 19.02
N VAL A 656 1.27 2.77 19.64
CA VAL A 656 2.03 2.33 20.82
C VAL A 656 1.31 2.78 22.08
N LYS A 657 1.03 1.86 23.00
CA LYS A 657 0.28 2.12 24.23
C LYS A 657 1.10 2.96 25.20
N MET A 658 0.92 4.26 25.17
CA MET A 658 1.63 5.27 25.97
C MET A 658 0.77 6.51 26.14
N ASP A 659 0.64 7.00 27.38
CA ASP A 659 -0.11 8.25 27.66
C ASP A 659 0.64 9.50 27.18
N ARG A 660 1.98 9.47 27.23
CA ARG A 660 2.84 10.61 26.86
C ARG A 660 4.15 10.14 26.26
N LEU A 661 4.75 10.98 25.45
CA LEU A 661 6.07 10.74 24.89
C LEU A 661 7.17 10.80 25.97
N PRO A 662 8.18 9.93 25.93
CA PRO A 662 9.37 10.06 26.75
C PRO A 662 10.25 11.22 26.25
N PRO A 663 11.17 11.74 27.09
CA PRO A 663 12.14 12.73 26.65
C PRO A 663 13.12 12.11 25.63
N PRO A 664 13.62 12.91 24.65
CA PRO A 664 14.47 12.39 23.56
C PRO A 664 15.84 11.86 24.06
N ASP A 665 16.26 12.21 25.26
CA ASP A 665 17.51 11.71 25.86
C ASP A 665 17.39 10.33 26.52
N ASP A 666 16.16 9.88 26.80
CA ASP A 666 15.89 8.54 27.35
C ASP A 666 14.52 8.04 26.91
N VAL A 667 14.52 7.21 25.86
CA VAL A 667 13.32 6.60 25.32
C VAL A 667 13.14 5.15 25.80
N SER A 668 13.78 4.75 26.89
CA SER A 668 13.65 3.42 27.49
C SER A 668 12.18 3.01 27.76
N PRO A 669 11.25 3.91 28.14
CA PRO A 669 9.84 3.55 28.26
C PRO A 669 9.23 3.08 26.95
N LEU A 670 9.57 3.71 25.81
CA LEU A 670 9.13 3.31 24.48
C LEU A 670 9.72 1.93 24.13
N ILE A 671 11.04 1.74 24.29
CA ILE A 671 11.70 0.46 24.04
C ILE A 671 11.03 -0.66 24.84
N SER A 672 10.76 -0.42 26.11
CA SER A 672 10.08 -1.39 26.98
C SER A 672 8.67 -1.74 26.51
N THR A 673 7.91 -0.76 26.03
CA THR A 673 6.56 -0.96 25.48
C THR A 673 6.60 -1.78 24.19
N LEU A 674 7.52 -1.46 23.29
CA LEU A 674 7.71 -2.23 22.04
C LEU A 674 8.15 -3.67 22.32
N MET A 675 9.03 -3.89 23.31
CA MET A 675 9.48 -5.23 23.72
C MET A 675 8.37 -6.09 24.32
N ARG A 676 7.34 -5.50 24.91
CA ARG A 676 6.18 -6.25 25.43
C ARG A 676 5.12 -6.53 24.36
N GLY A 677 5.21 -5.90 23.19
CA GLY A 677 4.18 -5.98 22.15
C GLY A 677 2.92 -5.16 22.51
N ASP A 678 3.03 -4.17 23.40
CA ASP A 678 1.93 -3.31 23.84
C ASP A 678 1.60 -2.25 22.75
N TYR A 679 1.28 -2.72 21.57
CA TYR A 679 0.91 -1.90 20.43
C TYR A 679 0.15 -2.73 19.39
N PHE A 680 -0.60 -2.06 18.54
CA PHE A 680 -1.17 -2.66 17.33
C PHE A 680 -0.66 -1.95 16.07
N VAL A 681 -0.61 -2.71 14.98
CA VAL A 681 -0.20 -2.22 13.65
C VAL A 681 -1.45 -1.93 12.84
N THR A 682 -1.48 -0.82 12.09
CA THR A 682 -2.63 -0.43 11.29
C THR A 682 -2.25 0.37 10.05
N SER A 683 -3.14 0.35 9.06
CA SER A 683 -3.14 1.28 7.93
C SER A 683 -3.73 2.65 8.28
N GLY A 684 -4.52 2.75 9.37
CA GLY A 684 -5.16 3.99 9.84
C GLY A 684 -6.69 3.96 9.76
N GLU A 685 -7.27 3.25 8.82
CA GLU A 685 -8.73 3.16 8.59
C GLU A 685 -9.43 2.19 9.52
N VAL A 686 -8.69 1.21 10.03
CA VAL A 686 -9.17 0.26 11.04
C VAL A 686 -8.30 0.42 12.29
N LEU A 687 -8.94 0.56 13.45
CA LEU A 687 -8.25 0.72 14.74
C LEU A 687 -8.76 -0.32 15.73
N ILE A 688 -7.89 -0.74 16.66
CA ILE A 688 -8.22 -1.67 17.75
C ILE A 688 -7.86 -0.99 19.09
N PRO A 689 -8.71 -0.07 19.59
CA PRO A 689 -8.44 0.66 20.84
C PRO A 689 -8.26 -0.24 22.05
N GLU A 690 -9.02 -1.33 22.14
CA GLU A 690 -8.93 -2.28 23.26
C GLU A 690 -8.93 -3.73 22.74
N TYR A 691 -8.11 -4.55 23.37
CA TYR A 691 -8.02 -5.99 23.12
C TYR A 691 -7.65 -6.75 24.38
N SER A 692 -8.33 -7.87 24.61
CA SER A 692 -7.98 -8.77 25.71
C SER A 692 -8.44 -10.21 25.44
N VAL A 693 -7.77 -11.16 26.11
CA VAL A 693 -8.16 -12.56 26.18
C VAL A 693 -8.63 -12.86 27.58
N LYS A 694 -9.93 -13.06 27.76
CA LYS A 694 -10.55 -13.32 29.07
C LYS A 694 -10.80 -14.80 29.30
N GLY A 695 -11.05 -15.18 30.56
CA GLY A 695 -11.32 -16.56 30.96
C GLY A 695 -10.07 -17.34 31.37
N THR A 696 -10.25 -18.58 31.79
CA THR A 696 -9.20 -19.47 32.27
C THR A 696 -9.35 -20.86 31.64
N GLY A 697 -8.28 -21.67 31.67
CA GLY A 697 -8.28 -23.00 31.05
C GLY A 697 -8.52 -22.94 29.53
N SER A 698 -9.33 -23.85 29.00
CA SER A 698 -9.67 -23.92 27.57
C SER A 698 -10.78 -22.94 27.18
N ALA A 699 -11.69 -22.61 28.07
CA ALA A 699 -12.78 -21.69 27.78
C ALA A 699 -12.29 -20.23 27.89
N ARG A 700 -12.08 -19.58 26.75
CA ARG A 700 -11.62 -18.19 26.65
C ARG A 700 -12.62 -17.37 25.84
N THR A 701 -12.50 -16.07 25.96
CA THR A 701 -13.21 -15.11 25.13
C THR A 701 -12.22 -14.07 24.62
N ILE A 702 -12.25 -13.83 23.32
CA ILE A 702 -11.50 -12.72 22.70
C ILE A 702 -12.43 -11.50 22.72
N GLU A 703 -12.01 -10.48 23.43
CA GLU A 703 -12.70 -9.18 23.51
C GLU A 703 -11.89 -8.16 22.72
N ALA A 704 -12.54 -7.47 21.78
CA ALA A 704 -11.90 -6.44 20.98
C ALA A 704 -12.86 -5.32 20.62
N ASP A 705 -12.49 -4.08 20.87
CA ASP A 705 -13.13 -2.91 20.31
C ASP A 705 -12.48 -2.60 18.96
N VAL A 706 -13.29 -2.46 17.92
CA VAL A 706 -12.82 -2.16 16.57
C VAL A 706 -13.56 -0.93 16.05
N GLU A 707 -12.81 0.01 15.49
CA GLU A 707 -13.35 1.18 14.75
C GLU A 707 -12.95 1.08 13.29
N TRP A 708 -13.79 1.56 12.37
CA TRP A 708 -13.50 1.53 10.92
C TRP A 708 -14.18 2.66 10.15
N THR A 709 -13.59 3.01 9.01
CA THR A 709 -14.11 4.03 8.08
C THR A 709 -14.63 3.43 6.77
N PHE A 710 -13.95 2.45 6.19
CA PHE A 710 -14.48 1.62 5.10
C PHE A 710 -15.30 0.45 5.64
N PRO A 711 -16.31 -0.05 4.91
CA PRO A 711 -17.08 -1.21 5.38
C PRO A 711 -16.18 -2.37 5.78
N LEU A 712 -16.37 -2.85 7.01
CA LEU A 712 -15.55 -3.94 7.56
C LEU A 712 -15.88 -5.24 6.84
N ASN A 713 -14.86 -5.99 6.43
CA ASN A 713 -15.04 -7.24 5.68
C ASN A 713 -15.18 -8.42 6.63
N PHE A 714 -14.20 -8.60 7.52
CA PHE A 714 -14.20 -9.63 8.56
C PHE A 714 -13.23 -9.29 9.68
N VAL A 715 -13.39 -9.96 10.81
CA VAL A 715 -12.34 -10.06 11.83
C VAL A 715 -11.86 -11.50 11.92
N GLU A 716 -10.63 -11.70 12.37
CA GLU A 716 -10.07 -13.05 12.53
C GLU A 716 -9.36 -13.21 13.87
N VAL A 717 -9.54 -14.38 14.44
CA VAL A 717 -8.75 -14.91 15.56
C VAL A 717 -7.82 -15.96 14.99
N VAL A 718 -6.52 -15.75 15.13
CA VAL A 718 -5.47 -16.65 14.63
C VAL A 718 -4.72 -17.23 15.82
N TRP A 719 -4.41 -18.52 15.77
CA TRP A 719 -3.70 -19.22 16.85
C TRP A 719 -2.75 -20.28 16.34
N GLY A 720 -1.85 -20.71 17.19
CA GLY A 720 -0.97 -21.85 16.90
C GLY A 720 -0.73 -22.74 18.10
N ASP A 721 -0.26 -23.94 17.80
CA ASP A 721 0.05 -25.00 18.76
C ASP A 721 1.57 -25.22 18.98
N GLY A 722 2.39 -24.37 18.35
CA GLY A 722 3.85 -24.48 18.32
C GLY A 722 4.38 -25.20 17.07
N ALA A 723 3.52 -25.74 16.23
CA ALA A 723 3.88 -26.40 14.97
C ALA A 723 3.05 -25.88 13.78
N THR A 724 1.75 -25.73 13.98
CA THR A 724 0.79 -25.32 12.97
C THR A 724 0.04 -24.05 13.38
N THR A 725 -0.49 -23.34 12.40
CA THR A 725 -1.34 -22.16 12.57
C THR A 725 -2.69 -22.42 11.97
N ASP A 726 -3.75 -21.98 12.65
CA ASP A 726 -5.12 -22.01 12.17
C ASP A 726 -5.87 -20.76 12.58
N ARG A 727 -7.07 -20.54 12.07
CA ARG A 727 -7.84 -19.32 12.31
C ARG A 727 -9.34 -19.52 12.27
N GLN A 728 -10.04 -18.63 12.97
CA GLN A 728 -11.48 -18.43 12.88
C GLN A 728 -11.76 -17.07 12.22
N ILE A 729 -12.50 -17.07 11.13
CA ILE A 729 -12.99 -15.85 10.48
C ILE A 729 -14.40 -15.58 10.97
N VAL A 730 -14.65 -14.36 11.44
CA VAL A 730 -15.96 -13.86 11.81
C VAL A 730 -16.38 -12.81 10.79
N PRO A 731 -17.36 -13.09 9.91
CA PRO A 731 -17.85 -12.12 8.93
C PRO A 731 -18.37 -10.85 9.62
N ALA A 732 -18.10 -9.70 9.00
CA ALA A 732 -18.53 -8.40 9.52
C ALA A 732 -19.41 -7.62 8.51
N ALA A 733 -19.85 -8.29 7.45
CA ALA A 733 -20.61 -7.67 6.36
C ALA A 733 -22.00 -7.14 6.79
N ASP A 734 -22.53 -7.58 7.93
CA ASP A 734 -23.80 -7.12 8.51
C ASP A 734 -23.66 -5.82 9.33
N LEU A 735 -22.44 -5.42 9.65
CA LEU A 735 -22.18 -4.21 10.43
C LEU A 735 -22.44 -2.94 9.62
N PRO A 736 -22.63 -1.78 10.27
CA PRO A 736 -22.70 -0.49 9.58
C PRO A 736 -21.50 -0.24 8.66
N ALA A 737 -21.69 0.54 7.62
CA ALA A 737 -20.63 0.83 6.64
C ALA A 737 -19.40 1.53 7.25
N SER A 738 -19.57 2.26 8.33
CA SER A 738 -18.50 2.82 9.15
C SER A 738 -18.97 2.90 10.61
N GLY A 739 -18.05 2.94 11.56
CA GLY A 739 -18.37 3.06 12.97
C GLY A 739 -17.45 2.30 13.91
N SER A 740 -18.02 1.75 14.98
CA SER A 740 -17.33 0.93 15.95
C SER A 740 -18.19 -0.25 16.40
N HIS A 741 -17.55 -1.32 16.82
CA HIS A 741 -18.22 -2.50 17.36
C HIS A 741 -17.34 -3.20 18.39
N HIS A 742 -17.97 -3.69 19.46
CA HIS A 742 -17.34 -4.55 20.44
C HIS A 742 -17.54 -6.03 20.04
N PHE A 743 -16.44 -6.70 19.72
CA PHE A 743 -16.45 -8.14 19.42
C PHE A 743 -16.19 -8.92 20.70
N SER A 744 -17.05 -9.89 20.99
CA SER A 744 -16.89 -10.87 22.06
C SER A 744 -16.98 -12.27 21.44
N ILE A 745 -15.83 -12.87 21.17
CA ILE A 745 -15.71 -14.10 20.38
C ILE A 745 -15.34 -15.27 21.30
N PRO A 746 -16.23 -16.28 21.49
CA PRO A 746 -15.88 -17.50 22.20
C PRO A 746 -14.69 -18.19 21.54
N PHE A 747 -13.71 -18.60 22.34
CA PHE A 747 -12.46 -19.16 21.88
C PHE A 747 -12.07 -20.38 22.73
N ASP A 748 -12.10 -21.56 22.12
CA ASP A 748 -11.57 -22.77 22.76
C ASP A 748 -10.04 -22.80 22.64
N ALA A 749 -9.36 -22.60 23.75
CA ALA A 749 -7.90 -22.59 23.83
C ALA A 749 -7.27 -23.99 24.01
N ALA A 750 -8.07 -25.08 23.99
CA ALA A 750 -7.54 -26.44 24.13
C ALA A 750 -6.49 -26.75 23.05
N GLY A 751 -5.27 -27.12 23.45
CA GLY A 751 -4.15 -27.41 22.55
C GLY A 751 -3.51 -26.20 21.89
N LYS A 752 -4.06 -25.00 22.08
CA LYS A 752 -3.53 -23.76 21.51
C LYS A 752 -2.57 -23.10 22.48
N LYS A 753 -1.48 -22.54 21.98
CA LYS A 753 -0.40 -21.98 22.78
C LYS A 753 -0.24 -20.46 22.69
N TRP A 754 -0.67 -19.91 21.57
CA TRP A 754 -0.68 -18.46 21.34
C TRP A 754 -1.91 -18.06 20.53
N VAL A 755 -2.29 -16.78 20.59
CA VAL A 755 -3.41 -16.21 19.86
C VAL A 755 -3.12 -14.76 19.50
N ARG A 756 -3.64 -14.31 18.36
CA ARG A 756 -3.73 -12.91 17.95
C ARG A 756 -5.07 -12.60 17.30
N PHE A 757 -5.40 -11.33 17.23
CA PHE A 757 -6.63 -10.84 16.59
C PHE A 757 -6.27 -9.83 15.49
N ALA A 758 -7.11 -9.77 14.44
CA ALA A 758 -7.01 -8.76 13.40
C ALA A 758 -8.40 -8.44 12.83
N ALA A 759 -8.52 -7.24 12.28
CA ALA A 759 -9.73 -6.75 11.61
C ALA A 759 -9.38 -6.17 10.23
N TRP A 760 -10.22 -6.42 9.23
CA TRP A 760 -9.94 -6.13 7.82
C TRP A 760 -11.16 -5.51 7.14
N ASP A 761 -10.95 -4.43 6.39
CA ASP A 761 -12.00 -3.78 5.61
C ASP A 761 -12.01 -4.22 4.12
N VAL A 762 -12.95 -3.68 3.35
CA VAL A 762 -13.10 -4.00 1.92
C VAL A 762 -12.00 -3.40 1.05
N ALA A 763 -11.31 -2.38 1.50
CA ALA A 763 -10.18 -1.77 0.78
C ALA A 763 -8.87 -2.56 0.99
N GLY A 764 -8.89 -3.63 1.80
CA GLY A 764 -7.69 -4.38 2.20
C GLY A 764 -6.85 -3.65 3.24
N ASN A 765 -7.41 -2.63 3.87
CA ASN A 765 -6.84 -2.01 5.05
C ASN A 765 -7.17 -2.85 6.29
N GLY A 766 -6.47 -2.61 7.39
CA GLY A 766 -6.79 -3.33 8.60
C GLY A 766 -5.95 -2.91 9.80
N ALA A 767 -6.16 -3.66 10.88
CA ALA A 767 -5.36 -3.57 12.09
C ALA A 767 -5.13 -4.96 12.67
N LEU A 768 -3.98 -5.14 13.31
CA LEU A 768 -3.63 -6.39 13.99
C LEU A 768 -2.95 -6.12 15.32
N VAL A 769 -3.30 -6.89 16.34
CA VAL A 769 -2.61 -6.91 17.62
C VAL A 769 -1.50 -7.97 17.62
N GLN A 770 -0.50 -7.76 18.46
CA GLN A 770 0.61 -8.70 18.59
C GLN A 770 0.17 -10.05 19.19
N PRO A 771 0.85 -11.16 18.87
CA PRO A 771 0.52 -12.47 19.43
C PRO A 771 0.76 -12.51 20.94
N ILE A 772 -0.14 -13.18 21.63
CA ILE A 772 -0.11 -13.38 23.10
C ILE A 772 0.02 -14.87 23.39
N ARG A 773 0.91 -15.24 24.32
CA ARG A 773 0.95 -16.61 24.87
C ARG A 773 -0.30 -16.91 25.69
N LEU A 774 -0.88 -18.07 25.45
CA LEU A 774 -1.94 -18.62 26.27
C LEU A 774 -1.28 -19.37 27.45
N LEU A 775 -1.29 -18.74 28.61
CA LEU A 775 -0.82 -19.42 29.83
C LEU A 775 -1.72 -20.62 30.10
N ARG A 776 -1.09 -21.75 30.44
CA ARG A 776 -1.79 -23.00 30.83
C ARG A 776 -2.52 -22.85 32.14
#